data_9122e02a7774eb8d9421c8dd7a1f45ea
#
_entry.id   9122e02a7774eb8d9421c8dd7a1f45ea
#
_cell.length_a   1.000
_cell.length_b   1.000
_cell.length_c   1.000
_cell.angle_alpha   90.00
_cell.angle_beta   90.00
_cell.angle_gamma   90.00
#
_symmetry.space_group_name_H-M   'P 1'
#
loop_
_entity.id
_entity.type
_entity.pdbx_description
1 polymer ?
#
loop_
_entity_poly.entity_id
_entity_poly.type
_entity_poly.pdbx_seq_one_letter_code
_entity_poly.pdbx_strand_id
1 'polypeptide(L)'
;MWLADHASARPIRGLVYEDRNGDGTPSIGEPGVAGAVVGLGIEQFVTTNPRGEFTLEIVEGDRSIAWVRVPDGFVPGPVWLRVDGKSRIDLGLRPQSTPHRGPLSFVVASDTHLSPKHPFGLDLGSVIDDAIAVDQPPAFFTILGDITQGNGDDQFDLVDAAVAQLDVPFIPVPGNHDWYDGGEAWFARFGPDNYSFDIGTVHFVVWNMAMPADDIASYLGAELERVAPEMTVVAMTHAPPEPDIVNVLRELGVDYLLTGHTHSNRVVDHGGLVELGTEPLLMGGLDFTPAGYRVITIDRGGLTAYHRSVVEEPFVSVIAPATRQCTATGEPLIVAAELDAGTLSVTAQLDCGTPIALRYSGGWNWRTELPLLSEGAHTLAITARTAKAGIATRTFTIEACSTTEPPPAGDPWPQLGGNGGHTGATARELAPPLDTRWTNTVGGHILHSAPVIAHGAVYAVATDLGDGGGGGVVAFDLATGALRWRVATPLPVRTGPVVAGELIVASQIDGTVLAIDASRGVLRWQHELGGGDASAGVVTFAPPSTEAGEILIGNERRVATIEAASGAPAWAVEHAYPSAGFPTLSSIAVAEGISVGVFDRAAAGVFARDRMTGNQLWRLEGELSYGIHASPVIAGDTVYIANGLSEVIALDAITGVLRWTTKLDPNGFEWGNATIGTPAIANGVLVVPTLYRDLVGLDAATGAELWRVSGTPSPLRTTHYRGAGEAGFAASPVITGDIVWAADTAGVLSAIELRSGRAAWSTDLGAPVFASLATSGDWLIVGSYDGTVRALTHATRVRAPVTAEGCEVTAPSGCCNSSVQPGSLGLALGVYAALTRRRRRHARPIKPNPIGSAPPGPPPTLHA
;
A
#
# COMPACT_ATOMS: atom_id res chain seq x y z
N MET A 1 31.48 13.83 48.58
CA MET A 1 30.29 14.44 49.12
C MET A 1 29.97 15.65 48.23
N TRP A 2 29.28 15.38 47.10
CA TRP A 2 28.79 16.43 46.20
C TRP A 2 27.38 16.72 46.64
N LEU A 3 27.18 17.95 47.10
CA LEU A 3 25.83 18.49 47.35
C LEU A 3 25.18 18.61 45.95
N ALA A 4 24.17 17.80 45.70
CA ALA A 4 23.25 18.05 44.60
C ALA A 4 22.50 19.35 44.95
N ASP A 5 22.71 20.41 44.21
CA ASP A 5 21.86 21.57 44.22
C ASP A 5 20.44 21.07 43.89
N HIS A 6 19.57 21.05 44.89
CA HIS A 6 18.16 20.86 44.69
C HIS A 6 17.66 22.12 43.99
N ALA A 7 17.47 22.06 42.69
CA ALA A 7 16.71 23.04 41.93
C ALA A 7 15.38 23.27 42.69
N SER A 8 15.10 24.49 43.09
CA SER A 8 13.92 24.77 43.89
C SER A 8 12.69 24.73 42.98
N ALA A 9 11.84 23.71 43.16
CA ALA A 9 10.54 23.67 42.52
C ALA A 9 9.71 24.88 42.91
N ARG A 10 9.06 25.53 41.94
CA ARG A 10 8.12 26.63 42.19
C ARG A 10 6.73 26.30 41.65
N PRO A 11 5.67 26.58 42.44
CA PRO A 11 4.33 26.40 41.94
C PRO A 11 3.97 27.46 40.88
N ILE A 12 3.40 26.98 39.74
CA ILE A 12 2.76 27.87 38.78
C ILE A 12 1.26 27.58 38.73
N ARG A 13 0.46 28.62 38.77
CA ARG A 13 -1.00 28.53 38.74
C ARG A 13 -1.49 28.69 37.31
N GLY A 14 -2.64 28.08 37.02
CA GLY A 14 -3.25 28.21 35.71
C GLY A 14 -4.75 28.05 35.72
N LEU A 15 -5.32 28.23 34.55
CA LEU A 15 -6.75 28.10 34.29
C LEU A 15 -6.90 27.32 32.94
N VAL A 16 -7.74 26.30 32.93
CA VAL A 16 -8.31 25.75 31.71
C VAL A 16 -9.70 26.36 31.53
N TYR A 17 -9.97 26.97 30.39
CA TYR A 17 -11.22 27.72 30.14
C TYR A 17 -11.77 27.50 28.75
N GLU A 18 -13.08 27.73 28.56
CA GLU A 18 -13.72 27.72 27.27
C GLU A 18 -13.33 29.00 26.49
N ASP A 19 -12.44 28.89 25.54
CA ASP A 19 -12.07 29.99 24.63
C ASP A 19 -13.13 30.13 23.52
N ARG A 20 -14.21 30.82 23.81
CA ARG A 20 -15.38 30.98 22.94
C ARG A 20 -15.14 31.94 21.77
N ASN A 21 -14.29 32.89 21.98
CA ASN A 21 -13.99 33.94 20.99
C ASN A 21 -12.74 33.58 20.15
N GLY A 22 -11.92 32.58 20.58
CA GLY A 22 -10.75 32.11 19.89
C GLY A 22 -9.54 33.03 19.97
N ASP A 23 -9.48 33.94 20.98
CA ASP A 23 -8.38 34.90 21.12
C ASP A 23 -7.23 34.40 22.01
N GLY A 24 -7.38 33.21 22.62
CA GLY A 24 -6.38 32.58 23.47
C GLY A 24 -6.19 33.28 24.83
N THR A 25 -7.12 34.17 25.25
CA THR A 25 -7.02 34.95 26.49
C THR A 25 -8.31 34.87 27.28
N PRO A 26 -8.28 34.47 28.58
CA PRO A 26 -9.49 34.36 29.39
C PRO A 26 -10.24 35.68 29.47
N SER A 27 -11.51 35.67 29.15
CA SER A 27 -12.38 36.86 29.17
C SER A 27 -13.71 36.63 29.88
N ILE A 28 -14.47 37.74 30.08
CA ILE A 28 -15.78 37.67 30.72
C ILE A 28 -16.75 36.86 29.86
N GLY A 29 -17.33 35.79 30.41
CA GLY A 29 -18.24 34.90 29.70
C GLY A 29 -17.60 33.62 29.23
N GLU A 30 -16.34 33.43 29.53
CA GLU A 30 -15.57 32.20 29.26
C GLU A 30 -15.36 31.43 30.57
N PRO A 31 -16.18 30.41 30.81
CA PRO A 31 -16.11 29.67 32.08
C PRO A 31 -14.87 28.76 32.10
N GLY A 32 -14.38 28.48 33.32
CA GLY A 32 -13.37 27.47 33.54
C GLY A 32 -13.90 26.07 33.27
N VAL A 33 -13.05 25.19 32.75
CA VAL A 33 -13.34 23.79 32.46
C VAL A 33 -12.95 22.93 33.67
N ALA A 34 -13.93 22.40 34.36
CA ALA A 34 -13.74 21.54 35.51
C ALA A 34 -13.35 20.12 35.13
N GLY A 35 -12.47 19.49 35.91
CA GLY A 35 -12.08 18.09 35.70
C GLY A 35 -11.16 17.84 34.52
N ALA A 36 -10.66 18.88 33.83
CA ALA A 36 -9.68 18.74 32.78
C ALA A 36 -8.33 18.27 33.34
N VAL A 37 -7.68 17.34 32.68
CA VAL A 37 -6.34 16.86 33.06
C VAL A 37 -5.31 17.75 32.38
N VAL A 38 -4.38 18.29 33.17
CA VAL A 38 -3.26 19.11 32.67
C VAL A 38 -1.97 18.36 32.93
N GLY A 39 -1.19 18.14 31.90
CA GLY A 39 0.13 17.53 31.96
C GLY A 39 1.25 18.57 31.91
N LEU A 40 2.39 18.27 32.57
CA LEU A 40 3.66 18.95 32.41
C LEU A 40 4.72 17.92 32.04
N GLY A 41 5.18 17.95 30.78
CA GLY A 41 5.96 16.86 30.24
C GLY A 41 5.21 15.52 30.31
N ILE A 42 5.91 14.47 30.75
CA ILE A 42 5.38 13.10 30.92
C ILE A 42 5.17 12.71 32.40
N GLU A 43 5.65 13.49 33.32
CA GLU A 43 5.79 13.09 34.74
C GLU A 43 4.69 13.66 35.66
N GLN A 44 4.14 14.81 35.33
CA GLN A 44 3.22 15.49 36.21
C GLN A 44 1.85 15.68 35.57
N PHE A 45 0.83 15.19 36.27
CA PHE A 45 -0.58 15.34 35.88
C PHE A 45 -1.39 15.89 37.02
N VAL A 46 -2.18 16.92 36.74
CA VAL A 46 -3.11 17.53 37.71
C VAL A 46 -4.49 17.66 37.10
N THR A 47 -5.52 17.62 37.93
CA THR A 47 -6.91 17.81 37.50
C THR A 47 -7.41 19.17 37.93
N THR A 48 -8.10 19.90 37.06
CA THR A 48 -8.66 21.22 37.37
C THR A 48 -9.80 21.12 38.36
N ASN A 49 -9.88 22.13 39.23
CA ASN A 49 -10.99 22.29 40.20
C ASN A 49 -12.30 22.72 39.48
N PRO A 50 -13.45 22.85 40.20
CA PRO A 50 -14.72 23.28 39.61
C PRO A 50 -14.72 24.66 38.93
N ARG A 51 -13.66 25.45 39.07
CA ARG A 51 -13.47 26.75 38.41
C ARG A 51 -12.49 26.65 37.22
N GLY A 52 -11.99 25.43 36.90
CA GLY A 52 -10.97 25.26 35.88
C GLY A 52 -9.55 25.57 36.35
N GLU A 53 -9.33 25.89 37.64
CA GLU A 53 -8.03 26.28 38.17
C GLU A 53 -7.16 25.05 38.50
N PHE A 54 -5.84 25.16 38.25
CA PHE A 54 -4.86 24.12 38.58
C PHE A 54 -3.54 24.72 39.10
N THR A 55 -2.67 23.89 39.63
CA THR A 55 -1.32 24.25 40.05
C THR A 55 -0.34 23.13 39.64
N LEU A 56 0.76 23.51 38.99
CA LEU A 56 1.87 22.63 38.61
C LEU A 56 3.12 23.02 39.38
N GLU A 57 4.01 22.07 39.63
CA GLU A 57 5.34 22.33 40.24
C GLU A 57 6.40 22.31 39.12
N ILE A 58 7.07 23.45 38.91
CA ILE A 58 8.08 23.61 37.89
C ILE A 58 9.46 23.61 38.52
N VAL A 59 10.37 22.79 37.98
CA VAL A 59 11.79 22.79 38.33
C VAL A 59 12.49 23.86 37.51
N GLU A 60 13.30 24.70 38.11
CA GLU A 60 13.98 25.80 37.45
C GLU A 60 15.01 25.25 36.44
N GLY A 61 14.95 25.71 35.19
CA GLY A 61 15.81 25.21 34.10
C GLY A 61 15.15 24.19 33.18
N ASP A 62 13.96 23.75 33.49
CA ASP A 62 13.21 22.82 32.69
C ASP A 62 12.52 23.52 31.50
N ARG A 63 12.75 23.05 30.27
CA ARG A 63 12.05 23.54 29.06
C ARG A 63 10.67 22.92 28.91
N SER A 64 9.96 22.74 30.01
CA SER A 64 8.70 22.00 30.06
C SER A 64 7.57 22.68 29.30
N ILE A 65 6.75 21.87 28.65
CA ILE A 65 5.52 22.28 28.01
C ILE A 65 4.35 21.81 28.86
N ALA A 66 3.48 22.73 29.25
CA ALA A 66 2.20 22.38 29.83
C ALA A 66 1.19 22.16 28.72
N TRP A 67 0.47 21.07 28.79
CA TRP A 67 -0.57 20.70 27.84
C TRP A 67 -1.82 20.23 28.59
N VAL A 68 -2.97 20.22 27.90
CA VAL A 68 -4.22 19.74 28.49
C VAL A 68 -4.77 18.58 27.65
N ARG A 69 -5.21 17.50 28.31
CA ARG A 69 -6.08 16.51 27.70
C ARG A 69 -7.35 17.23 27.27
N VAL A 70 -7.56 17.31 25.94
CA VAL A 70 -8.75 17.98 25.42
C VAL A 70 -9.95 17.07 25.59
N PRO A 71 -10.93 17.40 26.43
CA PRO A 71 -12.10 16.55 26.67
C PRO A 71 -13.08 16.62 25.49
N ASP A 72 -14.01 15.65 25.42
CA ASP A 72 -15.10 15.68 24.45
C ASP A 72 -15.90 16.99 24.51
N GLY A 73 -16.36 17.44 23.35
CA GLY A 73 -17.07 18.72 23.17
C GLY A 73 -16.17 19.91 22.85
N PHE A 74 -14.86 19.71 22.79
CA PHE A 74 -13.90 20.71 22.35
C PHE A 74 -13.18 20.27 21.07
N VAL A 75 -12.58 21.21 20.34
CA VAL A 75 -11.80 20.93 19.12
C VAL A 75 -10.59 20.06 19.50
N PRO A 76 -10.46 18.83 18.98
CA PRO A 76 -9.37 17.94 19.35
C PRO A 76 -8.02 18.42 18.84
N GLY A 77 -6.95 17.99 19.50
CA GLY A 77 -5.56 18.30 19.15
C GLY A 77 -4.74 18.79 20.33
N PRO A 78 -3.45 19.09 20.14
CA PRO A 78 -2.60 19.59 21.19
C PRO A 78 -2.97 21.04 21.57
N VAL A 79 -3.35 21.25 22.84
CA VAL A 79 -3.52 22.59 23.43
C VAL A 79 -2.44 22.76 24.51
N TRP A 80 -1.54 23.72 24.34
CA TRP A 80 -0.32 23.79 25.12
C TRP A 80 0.25 25.19 25.25
N LEU A 81 1.13 25.35 26.24
CA LEU A 81 1.95 26.56 26.44
C LEU A 81 3.32 26.20 27.00
N ARG A 82 4.37 26.90 26.56
CA ARG A 82 5.67 26.81 27.22
C ARG A 82 5.62 27.49 28.57
N VAL A 83 6.21 26.83 29.57
CA VAL A 83 6.18 27.34 30.97
C VAL A 83 7.34 28.30 31.31
N ASP A 84 8.33 28.40 30.41
CA ASP A 84 9.54 29.19 30.62
C ASP A 84 9.25 30.66 30.95
N GLY A 85 9.74 31.11 32.11
CA GLY A 85 9.60 32.48 32.53
C GLY A 85 8.18 32.93 32.90
N LYS A 86 7.18 32.03 32.79
CA LYS A 86 5.77 32.39 33.09
C LYS A 86 5.46 32.30 34.57
N SER A 87 4.62 33.20 35.03
CA SER A 87 4.05 33.20 36.40
C SER A 87 2.65 32.58 36.43
N ARG A 88 2.02 32.41 35.29
CA ARG A 88 0.67 31.86 35.13
C ARG A 88 0.56 31.19 33.76
N ILE A 89 -0.23 30.07 33.66
CA ILE A 89 -0.53 29.33 32.45
C ILE A 89 -2.04 29.24 32.29
N ASP A 90 -2.60 29.85 31.26
CA ASP A 90 -4.02 29.76 30.95
C ASP A 90 -4.18 29.06 29.61
N LEU A 91 -4.89 27.91 29.59
CA LEU A 91 -5.09 27.01 28.43
C LEU A 91 -6.55 27.13 27.97
N GLY A 92 -6.74 27.71 26.79
CA GLY A 92 -8.05 27.91 26.17
C GLY A 92 -8.48 26.73 25.34
N LEU A 93 -9.63 26.15 25.64
CA LEU A 93 -10.24 25.10 24.85
C LEU A 93 -11.35 25.67 23.97
N ARG A 94 -11.25 25.49 22.67
CA ARG A 94 -12.26 25.96 21.69
C ARG A 94 -13.45 24.99 21.68
N PRO A 95 -14.66 25.42 22.07
CA PRO A 95 -15.83 24.57 22.05
C PRO A 95 -16.17 24.11 20.63
N GLN A 96 -16.54 22.86 20.46
CA GLN A 96 -17.14 22.40 19.21
C GLN A 96 -18.57 22.94 19.07
N SER A 97 -18.95 23.33 17.85
CA SER A 97 -20.31 23.81 17.57
C SER A 97 -21.36 22.71 17.73
N THR A 98 -20.97 21.45 17.54
CA THR A 98 -21.83 20.28 17.65
C THR A 98 -21.03 19.14 18.27
N PRO A 99 -21.40 18.61 19.46
CA PRO A 99 -20.76 17.44 20.03
C PRO A 99 -20.87 16.23 19.10
N HIS A 100 -19.82 15.43 19.03
CA HIS A 100 -19.83 14.23 18.22
C HIS A 100 -20.90 13.25 18.70
N ARG A 101 -21.70 12.73 17.78
CA ARG A 101 -22.73 11.72 18.06
C ARG A 101 -22.77 10.68 16.94
N GLY A 102 -22.67 9.41 17.29
CA GLY A 102 -22.69 8.29 16.34
C GLY A 102 -21.32 7.70 16.11
N PRO A 103 -21.11 6.98 15.01
CA PRO A 103 -19.82 6.45 14.62
C PRO A 103 -18.79 7.57 14.45
N LEU A 104 -17.60 7.39 15.01
CA LEU A 104 -16.49 8.34 14.88
C LEU A 104 -15.67 8.00 13.65
N SER A 105 -15.63 8.89 12.66
CA SER A 105 -14.80 8.75 11.48
C SER A 105 -13.65 9.75 11.47
N PHE A 106 -12.45 9.32 11.09
CA PHE A 106 -11.26 10.16 10.94
C PHE A 106 -10.33 9.63 9.87
N VAL A 107 -9.42 10.46 9.39
CA VAL A 107 -8.48 10.12 8.31
C VAL A 107 -7.06 10.03 8.86
N VAL A 108 -6.38 8.96 8.49
CA VAL A 108 -5.01 8.64 8.91
C VAL A 108 -4.11 8.54 7.68
N ALA A 109 -3.10 9.39 7.65
CA ALA A 109 -2.00 9.36 6.71
C ALA A 109 -0.67 9.15 7.44
N SER A 110 0.42 8.90 6.73
CA SER A 110 1.76 8.74 7.30
C SER A 110 2.84 9.14 6.31
N ASP A 111 4.06 9.35 6.78
CA ASP A 111 5.31 9.36 6.00
C ASP A 111 5.23 10.25 4.74
N THR A 112 4.86 11.51 4.92
CA THR A 112 4.77 12.47 3.80
C THR A 112 6.13 12.94 3.31
N HIS A 113 7.16 12.93 4.16
CA HIS A 113 8.54 13.31 3.85
C HIS A 113 8.65 14.62 3.06
N LEU A 114 7.87 15.62 3.46
CA LEU A 114 7.83 16.89 2.76
C LEU A 114 9.19 17.55 2.67
N SER A 115 9.54 17.99 1.46
CA SER A 115 10.76 18.76 1.22
C SER A 115 10.65 19.56 -0.08
N PRO A 116 11.14 20.81 -0.12
CA PRO A 116 11.18 21.58 -1.36
C PRO A 116 12.03 20.94 -2.48
N LYS A 117 12.88 19.97 -2.11
CA LYS A 117 13.74 19.25 -3.05
C LYS A 117 13.09 18.00 -3.66
N HIS A 118 12.02 17.52 -3.07
CA HIS A 118 11.30 16.34 -3.55
C HIS A 118 10.07 16.78 -4.35
N PRO A 119 9.88 16.28 -5.59
CA PRO A 119 8.80 16.74 -6.48
C PRO A 119 7.40 16.43 -5.94
N PHE A 120 7.23 15.40 -5.11
CA PHE A 120 5.94 15.02 -4.54
C PHE A 120 5.53 15.89 -3.34
N GLY A 121 6.45 16.62 -2.71
CA GLY A 121 6.14 17.45 -1.55
C GLY A 121 5.26 18.66 -1.82
N LEU A 122 5.07 19.02 -3.08
CA LEU A 122 4.26 20.18 -3.47
C LEU A 122 2.75 19.88 -3.56
N ASP A 123 2.35 18.61 -3.50
CA ASP A 123 0.97 18.19 -3.74
C ASP A 123 0.18 17.91 -2.46
N LEU A 124 0.81 18.08 -1.27
CA LEU A 124 0.19 17.70 0.00
C LEU A 124 -1.20 18.33 0.20
N GLY A 125 -1.35 19.60 -0.09
CA GLY A 125 -2.61 20.31 0.11
C GLY A 125 -3.76 19.71 -0.69
N SER A 126 -3.53 19.40 -1.97
CA SER A 126 -4.55 18.77 -2.83
C SER A 126 -4.88 17.34 -2.39
N VAL A 127 -3.88 16.57 -1.97
CA VAL A 127 -4.09 15.20 -1.48
C VAL A 127 -4.84 15.18 -0.15
N ILE A 128 -4.54 16.12 0.76
CA ILE A 128 -5.30 16.27 2.00
C ILE A 128 -6.75 16.67 1.72
N ASP A 129 -6.97 17.63 0.82
CA ASP A 129 -8.31 18.06 0.41
C ASP A 129 -9.14 16.90 -0.13
N ASP A 130 -8.51 15.98 -0.87
CA ASP A 130 -9.13 14.75 -1.33
C ASP A 130 -9.39 13.78 -0.17
N ALA A 131 -8.40 13.58 0.70
CA ALA A 131 -8.48 12.64 1.81
C ALA A 131 -9.61 12.97 2.80
N ILE A 132 -9.90 14.25 3.05
CA ILE A 132 -11.00 14.69 3.93
C ILE A 132 -12.35 14.77 3.21
N ALA A 133 -12.40 14.65 1.88
CA ALA A 133 -13.63 14.73 1.09
C ALA A 133 -14.43 13.43 1.08
N VAL A 134 -14.53 12.78 2.23
CA VAL A 134 -15.34 11.57 2.42
C VAL A 134 -16.83 11.92 2.64
N ASP A 135 -17.71 10.91 2.52
CA ASP A 135 -19.17 11.10 2.58
C ASP A 135 -19.64 11.77 3.90
N GLN A 136 -18.98 11.46 5.00
CA GLN A 136 -19.16 12.13 6.28
C GLN A 136 -17.88 12.88 6.64
N PRO A 137 -17.95 14.19 6.98
CA PRO A 137 -16.76 14.95 7.38
C PRO A 137 -16.01 14.22 8.51
N PRO A 138 -14.70 13.95 8.38
CA PRO A 138 -13.93 13.30 9.42
C PRO A 138 -13.80 14.23 10.63
N ALA A 139 -13.72 13.64 11.82
CA ALA A 139 -13.55 14.41 13.07
C ALA A 139 -12.18 15.11 13.10
N PHE A 140 -11.17 14.52 12.48
CA PHE A 140 -9.83 15.09 12.32
C PHE A 140 -9.07 14.39 11.19
N PHE A 141 -7.95 15.00 10.79
CA PHE A 141 -6.93 14.43 9.92
C PHE A 141 -5.61 14.30 10.70
N THR A 142 -4.91 13.18 10.58
CA THR A 142 -3.60 12.97 11.21
C THR A 142 -2.57 12.47 10.21
N ILE A 143 -1.31 12.85 10.43
CA ILE A 143 -0.13 12.26 9.81
C ILE A 143 0.69 11.60 10.92
N LEU A 144 0.88 10.30 10.82
CA LEU A 144 1.59 9.49 11.81
C LEU A 144 3.11 9.58 11.67
N GLY A 145 3.64 10.80 11.72
CA GLY A 145 5.06 11.09 11.71
C GLY A 145 5.72 11.11 10.33
N ASP A 146 7.01 11.44 10.34
CA ASP A 146 7.82 11.72 9.16
C ASP A 146 7.10 12.68 8.20
N ILE A 147 6.55 13.75 8.81
CA ILE A 147 5.81 14.79 8.10
C ILE A 147 6.77 15.54 7.19
N THR A 148 7.99 15.80 7.68
CA THR A 148 9.08 16.42 6.94
C THR A 148 10.17 15.41 6.57
N GLN A 149 10.99 15.72 5.56
CA GLN A 149 12.13 14.89 5.18
C GLN A 149 13.36 15.10 6.10
N GLY A 150 13.46 16.23 6.76
CA GLY A 150 14.65 16.53 7.53
C GLY A 150 14.50 17.73 8.46
N ASN A 151 13.31 17.96 9.01
CA ASN A 151 12.95 18.94 10.03
C ASN A 151 13.37 20.42 9.79
N GLY A 152 13.61 20.79 8.53
CA GLY A 152 13.94 22.18 8.19
C GLY A 152 12.71 23.10 8.28
N ASP A 153 12.93 24.37 8.64
CA ASP A 153 11.85 25.38 8.69
C ASP A 153 11.11 25.50 7.36
N ASP A 154 11.83 25.47 6.23
CA ASP A 154 11.26 25.50 4.89
C ASP A 154 10.35 24.31 4.58
N GLN A 155 10.58 23.19 5.24
CA GLN A 155 9.77 21.98 5.11
C GLN A 155 8.51 22.06 5.97
N PHE A 156 8.66 22.50 7.20
CA PHE A 156 7.50 22.74 8.08
C PHE A 156 6.61 23.88 7.55
N ASP A 157 7.14 24.89 6.86
CA ASP A 157 6.34 25.94 6.20
C ASP A 157 5.42 25.35 5.10
N LEU A 158 5.85 24.29 4.41
CA LEU A 158 5.00 23.55 3.46
C LEU A 158 3.86 22.82 4.18
N VAL A 159 4.16 22.22 5.35
CA VAL A 159 3.14 21.57 6.19
C VAL A 159 2.11 22.61 6.63
N ASP A 160 2.56 23.73 7.23
CA ASP A 160 1.69 24.81 7.70
C ASP A 160 0.79 25.33 6.59
N ALA A 161 1.33 25.52 5.39
CA ALA A 161 0.55 25.97 4.23
C ALA A 161 -0.52 24.95 3.80
N ALA A 162 -0.23 23.66 3.89
CA ALA A 162 -1.18 22.60 3.55
C ALA A 162 -2.28 22.46 4.60
N VAL A 163 -1.90 22.39 5.89
CA VAL A 163 -2.88 22.19 6.98
C VAL A 163 -3.71 23.42 7.26
N ALA A 164 -3.24 24.63 6.93
CA ALA A 164 -4.02 25.86 7.06
C ALA A 164 -5.28 25.91 6.18
N GLN A 165 -5.38 25.03 5.19
CA GLN A 165 -6.54 24.92 4.31
C GLN A 165 -7.56 23.89 4.81
N LEU A 166 -7.25 23.15 5.89
CA LEU A 166 -8.14 22.12 6.43
C LEU A 166 -9.36 22.72 7.13
N ASP A 167 -10.53 22.22 6.79
CA ASP A 167 -11.78 22.49 7.51
C ASP A 167 -11.96 21.58 8.75
N VAL A 168 -11.02 20.67 9.00
CA VAL A 168 -11.01 19.73 10.12
C VAL A 168 -9.72 19.89 10.94
N PRO A 169 -9.72 19.56 12.24
CA PRO A 169 -8.51 19.59 13.07
C PRO A 169 -7.39 18.71 12.50
N PHE A 170 -6.16 19.22 12.57
CA PHE A 170 -4.94 18.46 12.27
C PHE A 170 -4.32 17.95 13.57
N ILE A 171 -4.03 16.65 13.61
CA ILE A 171 -3.41 15.96 14.75
C ILE A 171 -2.00 15.52 14.34
N PRO A 172 -0.94 16.27 14.70
CA PRO A 172 0.43 15.93 14.35
C PRO A 172 1.01 14.85 15.25
N VAL A 173 1.64 13.82 14.70
CA VAL A 173 2.44 12.84 15.42
C VAL A 173 3.90 13.00 14.99
N PRO A 174 4.89 13.06 15.90
CA PRO A 174 6.29 13.22 15.51
C PRO A 174 6.89 11.91 14.99
N GLY A 175 7.66 12.00 13.89
CA GLY A 175 8.49 10.93 13.37
C GLY A 175 10.00 11.19 13.56
N ASN A 176 10.83 10.24 13.19
CA ASN A 176 12.29 10.38 13.33
C ASN A 176 12.86 11.45 12.39
N HIS A 177 12.27 11.65 11.20
CA HIS A 177 12.68 12.72 10.30
C HIS A 177 12.27 14.11 10.78
N ASP A 178 11.29 14.21 11.66
CA ASP A 178 10.86 15.46 12.28
C ASP A 178 11.70 15.82 13.53
N TRP A 179 12.66 14.94 13.93
CA TRP A 179 13.33 14.95 15.23
C TRP A 179 14.86 15.09 15.19
N TYR A 180 15.46 15.36 14.02
CA TYR A 180 16.93 15.40 13.85
C TYR A 180 17.66 16.48 14.66
N ASP A 181 16.96 17.53 15.10
CA ASP A 181 17.48 18.59 15.97
C ASP A 181 17.16 18.37 17.47
N GLY A 182 16.65 17.18 17.83
CA GLY A 182 16.13 16.91 19.18
C GLY A 182 14.78 17.53 19.44
N GLY A 183 14.02 17.83 18.37
CA GLY A 183 12.65 18.34 18.43
C GLY A 183 12.52 19.85 18.59
N GLU A 184 13.59 20.63 18.45
CA GLU A 184 13.50 22.09 18.62
C GLU A 184 12.49 22.74 17.67
N ALA A 185 12.53 22.35 16.38
CA ALA A 185 11.58 22.85 15.37
C ALA A 185 10.16 22.34 15.64
N TRP A 186 10.00 21.09 16.05
CA TRP A 186 8.71 20.50 16.43
C TRP A 186 8.07 21.25 17.59
N PHE A 187 8.81 21.38 18.71
CA PHE A 187 8.30 22.07 19.91
C PHE A 187 7.94 23.54 19.65
N ALA A 188 8.57 24.17 18.67
CA ALA A 188 8.27 25.54 18.30
C ALA A 188 6.92 25.67 17.59
N ARG A 189 6.49 24.66 16.81
CA ARG A 189 5.31 24.70 15.95
C ARG A 189 4.13 23.94 16.53
N PHE A 190 4.34 22.67 16.89
CA PHE A 190 3.27 21.76 17.32
C PHE A 190 3.18 21.60 18.83
N GLY A 191 4.21 22.03 19.57
CA GLY A 191 4.23 21.95 21.02
C GLY A 191 4.62 20.59 21.53
N PRO A 192 3.80 19.92 22.38
CA PRO A 192 4.18 18.66 23.00
C PRO A 192 4.33 17.56 21.97
N ASP A 193 5.24 16.65 22.25
CA ASP A 193 5.47 15.42 21.49
C ASP A 193 4.71 14.23 22.11
N ASN A 194 4.02 14.48 23.23
CA ASN A 194 3.14 13.57 23.93
C ASN A 194 1.91 14.36 24.41
N TYR A 195 0.72 13.88 24.09
CA TYR A 195 -0.55 14.51 24.46
C TYR A 195 -1.72 13.56 24.23
N SER A 196 -2.90 13.97 24.69
CA SER A 196 -4.12 13.16 24.53
C SER A 196 -5.36 14.02 24.36
N PHE A 197 -6.43 13.42 23.86
CA PHE A 197 -7.73 14.06 23.71
C PHE A 197 -8.84 13.01 23.62
N ASP A 198 -10.07 13.45 23.88
CA ASP A 198 -11.26 12.61 23.87
C ASP A 198 -12.23 13.08 22.79
N ILE A 199 -12.86 12.15 22.07
CA ILE A 199 -13.99 12.43 21.18
C ILE A 199 -15.09 11.39 21.45
N GLY A 200 -16.22 11.81 22.01
CA GLY A 200 -17.29 10.90 22.40
C GLY A 200 -16.83 9.87 23.42
N THR A 201 -16.84 8.59 23.02
CA THR A 201 -16.38 7.46 23.86
C THR A 201 -15.01 6.92 23.46
N VAL A 202 -14.24 7.69 22.69
CA VAL A 202 -12.90 7.29 22.24
C VAL A 202 -11.86 8.21 22.86
N HIS A 203 -10.86 7.62 23.49
CA HIS A 203 -9.67 8.28 24.01
C HIS A 203 -8.50 8.07 23.06
N PHE A 204 -7.83 9.15 22.69
CA PHE A 204 -6.64 9.14 21.85
C PHE A 204 -5.42 9.54 22.65
N VAL A 205 -4.35 8.75 22.59
CA VAL A 205 -3.08 9.06 23.24
C VAL A 205 -1.95 9.03 22.21
N VAL A 206 -1.14 10.10 22.21
CA VAL A 206 0.01 10.30 21.29
C VAL A 206 1.29 10.30 22.10
N TRP A 207 2.33 9.62 21.58
CA TRP A 207 3.69 9.74 22.11
C TRP A 207 4.73 9.70 21.01
N ASN A 208 5.89 10.28 21.30
CA ASN A 208 7.04 10.30 20.41
C ASN A 208 7.81 8.97 20.45
N MET A 209 8.06 8.38 19.30
CA MET A 209 8.85 7.15 19.18
C MET A 209 10.29 7.28 19.72
N ALA A 210 10.84 8.51 19.76
CA ALA A 210 12.18 8.77 20.25
C ALA A 210 12.30 8.78 21.78
N MET A 211 11.18 8.67 22.52
CA MET A 211 11.18 8.57 23.97
C MET A 211 11.79 7.23 24.42
N PRO A 212 12.57 7.21 25.53
CA PRO A 212 12.98 5.97 26.17
C PRO A 212 11.81 5.07 26.55
N ALA A 213 11.97 3.76 26.48
CA ALA A 213 10.90 2.80 26.78
C ALA A 213 10.29 2.96 28.18
N ASP A 214 11.14 3.23 29.20
CA ASP A 214 10.69 3.47 30.59
C ASP A 214 9.83 4.75 30.69
N ASP A 215 10.16 5.78 29.94
CA ASP A 215 9.41 7.04 29.90
C ASP A 215 8.07 6.85 29.19
N ILE A 216 8.04 6.08 28.08
CA ILE A 216 6.80 5.70 27.38
C ILE A 216 5.88 4.94 28.34
N ALA A 217 6.39 3.91 29.02
CA ALA A 217 5.61 3.12 29.97
C ALA A 217 5.07 3.98 31.12
N SER A 218 5.89 4.88 31.66
CA SER A 218 5.49 5.81 32.74
C SER A 218 4.41 6.78 32.28
N TYR A 219 4.57 7.38 31.11
CA TYR A 219 3.59 8.30 30.53
C TYR A 219 2.25 7.62 30.26
N LEU A 220 2.28 6.48 29.55
CA LEU A 220 1.05 5.74 29.22
C LEU A 220 0.34 5.24 30.49
N GLY A 221 1.09 4.72 31.46
CA GLY A 221 0.53 4.30 32.74
C GLY A 221 -0.19 5.45 33.48
N ALA A 222 0.50 6.60 33.61
CA ALA A 222 -0.07 7.77 34.27
C ALA A 222 -1.28 8.36 33.52
N GLU A 223 -1.25 8.34 32.18
CA GLU A 223 -2.32 8.87 31.36
C GLU A 223 -3.55 7.97 31.38
N LEU A 224 -3.36 6.69 31.12
CA LEU A 224 -4.46 5.72 30.94
C LEU A 224 -5.14 5.33 32.27
N GLU A 225 -4.44 5.42 33.43
CA GLU A 225 -5.07 5.26 34.76
C GLU A 225 -6.26 6.23 34.96
N ARG A 226 -6.28 7.35 34.23
CA ARG A 226 -7.28 8.40 34.32
C ARG A 226 -8.35 8.33 33.24
N VAL A 227 -8.35 7.28 32.42
CA VAL A 227 -9.33 7.03 31.36
C VAL A 227 -10.44 6.14 31.90
N ALA A 228 -11.68 6.46 31.60
CA ALA A 228 -12.82 5.66 32.05
C ALA A 228 -12.78 4.26 31.35
N PRO A 229 -13.05 3.16 32.09
CA PRO A 229 -12.89 1.80 31.58
C PRO A 229 -13.79 1.45 30.37
N GLU A 230 -14.84 2.22 30.17
CA GLU A 230 -15.77 2.07 29.05
C GLU A 230 -15.34 2.75 27.76
N MET A 231 -14.26 3.54 27.79
CA MET A 231 -13.74 4.21 26.60
C MET A 231 -12.92 3.25 25.74
N THR A 232 -13.08 3.36 24.44
CA THR A 232 -12.15 2.76 23.48
C THR A 232 -10.86 3.56 23.46
N VAL A 233 -9.71 2.93 23.61
CA VAL A 233 -8.41 3.58 23.65
C VAL A 233 -7.66 3.36 22.32
N VAL A 234 -7.33 4.45 21.65
CA VAL A 234 -6.53 4.48 20.42
C VAL A 234 -5.19 5.14 20.70
N ALA A 235 -4.13 4.38 20.57
CA ALA A 235 -2.76 4.85 20.71
C ALA A 235 -2.17 5.24 19.35
N MET A 236 -1.41 6.33 19.27
CA MET A 236 -0.79 6.82 18.04
C MET A 236 0.69 7.13 18.26
N THR A 237 1.54 6.57 17.45
CA THR A 237 2.97 6.85 17.39
C THR A 237 3.49 6.63 15.97
N HIS A 238 4.71 7.11 15.67
CA HIS A 238 5.23 6.92 14.33
C HIS A 238 5.69 5.49 14.06
N ALA A 239 6.60 4.94 14.85
CA ALA A 239 7.12 3.59 14.64
C ALA A 239 6.36 2.53 15.43
N PRO A 240 6.20 1.30 14.88
CA PRO A 240 5.79 0.16 15.68
C PRO A 240 6.69 0.00 16.90
N PRO A 241 6.14 -0.03 18.12
CA PRO A 241 6.95 -0.11 19.32
C PRO A 241 7.55 -1.51 19.52
N GLU A 242 8.62 -1.57 20.31
CA GLU A 242 9.24 -2.82 20.72
C GLU A 242 8.25 -3.71 21.54
N PRO A 243 8.45 -5.04 21.58
CA PRO A 243 7.54 -5.97 22.25
C PRO A 243 7.21 -5.65 23.70
N ASP A 244 8.18 -5.09 24.44
CA ASP A 244 7.97 -4.70 25.84
C ASP A 244 6.93 -3.60 25.97
N ILE A 245 6.92 -2.61 25.06
CA ILE A 245 5.93 -1.55 25.02
C ILE A 245 4.58 -2.08 24.53
N VAL A 246 4.56 -3.00 23.56
CA VAL A 246 3.33 -3.68 23.14
C VAL A 246 2.67 -4.38 24.31
N ASN A 247 3.44 -5.04 25.18
CA ASN A 247 2.92 -5.68 26.39
C ASN A 247 2.34 -4.64 27.37
N VAL A 248 3.02 -3.51 27.57
CA VAL A 248 2.51 -2.40 28.39
C VAL A 248 1.18 -1.88 27.84
N LEU A 249 1.07 -1.65 26.53
CA LEU A 249 -0.18 -1.20 25.89
C LEU A 249 -1.34 -2.18 26.15
N ARG A 250 -1.06 -3.48 25.99
CA ARG A 250 -2.08 -4.52 26.26
C ARG A 250 -2.51 -4.57 27.73
N GLU A 251 -1.56 -4.49 28.66
CA GLU A 251 -1.83 -4.49 30.10
C GLU A 251 -2.63 -3.25 30.53
N LEU A 252 -2.43 -2.12 29.86
CA LEU A 252 -3.16 -0.88 30.10
C LEU A 252 -4.51 -0.82 29.38
N GLY A 253 -4.86 -1.85 28.58
CA GLY A 253 -6.16 -1.97 27.92
C GLY A 253 -6.30 -1.08 26.68
N VAL A 254 -5.22 -0.85 25.95
CA VAL A 254 -5.28 -0.18 24.64
C VAL A 254 -5.90 -1.13 23.61
N ASP A 255 -6.92 -0.65 22.89
CA ASP A 255 -7.64 -1.44 21.90
C ASP A 255 -6.96 -1.41 20.53
N TYR A 256 -6.50 -0.22 20.11
CA TYR A 256 -5.94 0.02 18.78
C TYR A 256 -4.65 0.83 18.85
N LEU A 257 -3.70 0.47 17.96
CA LEU A 257 -2.44 1.18 17.77
C LEU A 257 -2.32 1.62 16.31
N LEU A 258 -2.08 2.90 16.07
CA LEU A 258 -1.87 3.46 14.74
C LEU A 258 -0.40 3.82 14.57
N THR A 259 0.24 3.32 13.48
CA THR A 259 1.67 3.50 13.20
C THR A 259 1.94 3.84 11.73
N GLY A 260 3.12 4.40 11.46
CA GLY A 260 3.72 4.61 10.14
C GLY A 260 5.09 3.95 10.05
N HIS A 261 6.13 4.72 9.65
CA HIS A 261 7.56 4.37 9.67
C HIS A 261 7.98 3.19 8.77
N THR A 262 7.24 2.11 8.80
CA THR A 262 7.55 0.91 7.99
C THR A 262 7.20 1.09 6.53
N HIS A 263 6.62 2.23 6.16
CA HIS A 263 6.16 2.53 4.82
C HIS A 263 5.36 1.38 4.20
N SER A 264 4.47 0.78 4.99
CA SER A 264 3.69 -0.38 4.57
C SER A 264 2.28 -0.35 5.11
N ASN A 265 1.34 -0.82 4.29
CA ASN A 265 -0.04 -1.03 4.71
C ASN A 265 -0.14 -2.36 5.45
N ARG A 266 -0.16 -2.34 6.78
CA ARG A 266 -0.13 -3.55 7.61
C ARG A 266 -1.23 -3.57 8.64
N VAL A 267 -1.63 -4.77 9.03
CA VAL A 267 -2.52 -5.04 10.16
C VAL A 267 -1.89 -6.15 10.99
N VAL A 268 -1.70 -5.91 12.27
CA VAL A 268 -1.09 -6.87 13.19
C VAL A 268 -1.99 -7.02 14.42
N ASP A 269 -2.35 -8.26 14.76
CA ASP A 269 -3.04 -8.56 16.01
C ASP A 269 -2.01 -9.01 17.06
N HIS A 270 -1.81 -8.20 18.09
CA HIS A 270 -0.93 -8.48 19.22
C HIS A 270 -1.68 -9.19 20.37
N GLY A 271 -2.65 -10.05 20.06
CA GLY A 271 -3.45 -10.76 21.06
C GLY A 271 -4.53 -9.88 21.70
N GLY A 272 -5.25 -9.16 20.88
CA GLY A 272 -6.36 -8.27 21.24
C GLY A 272 -6.06 -6.79 21.04
N LEU A 273 -4.81 -6.36 21.04
CA LEU A 273 -4.40 -5.03 20.59
C LEU A 273 -4.18 -5.10 19.07
N VAL A 274 -4.96 -4.39 18.30
CA VAL A 274 -4.83 -4.35 16.82
C VAL A 274 -4.01 -3.15 16.39
N GLU A 275 -2.85 -3.42 15.76
CA GLU A 275 -2.02 -2.40 15.14
C GLU A 275 -2.41 -2.22 13.66
N LEU A 276 -2.55 -0.95 13.24
CA LEU A 276 -2.76 -0.54 11.87
C LEU A 276 -1.57 0.33 11.43
N GLY A 277 -0.67 -0.25 10.63
CA GLY A 277 0.39 0.51 9.97
C GLY A 277 -0.12 1.13 8.68
N THR A 278 0.17 2.40 8.45
CA THR A 278 -0.28 3.15 7.28
C THR A 278 0.90 3.43 6.36
N GLU A 279 0.72 3.20 5.07
CA GLU A 279 1.69 3.48 4.01
C GLU A 279 1.88 4.99 3.81
N PRO A 280 2.94 5.41 3.07
CA PRO A 280 3.18 6.81 2.78
C PRO A 280 2.05 7.45 1.96
N LEU A 281 1.70 8.69 2.31
CA LEU A 281 0.63 9.44 1.62
C LEU A 281 1.01 9.86 0.20
N LEU A 282 2.27 10.22 -0.04
CA LEU A 282 2.68 10.90 -1.27
C LEU A 282 3.56 10.05 -2.20
N MET A 283 3.91 8.84 -1.78
CA MET A 283 4.77 7.91 -2.53
C MET A 283 4.37 6.47 -2.25
N GLY A 284 4.76 5.53 -3.11
CA GLY A 284 4.51 4.11 -2.88
C GLY A 284 5.22 3.58 -1.64
N GLY A 285 4.60 2.61 -0.98
CA GLY A 285 5.14 1.92 0.17
C GLY A 285 6.34 1.01 -0.14
N LEU A 286 7.04 0.57 0.90
CA LEU A 286 8.09 -0.45 0.79
C LEU A 286 7.53 -1.85 0.58
N ASP A 287 6.27 -2.06 0.91
CA ASP A 287 5.47 -3.24 0.57
C ASP A 287 4.80 -3.09 -0.81
N PHE A 288 5.14 -2.04 -1.55
CA PHE A 288 4.61 -1.67 -2.85
C PHE A 288 3.10 -1.42 -2.89
N THR A 289 2.49 -1.14 -1.76
CA THR A 289 1.17 -0.52 -1.72
C THR A 289 1.28 0.85 -2.40
N PRO A 290 0.39 1.20 -3.32
CA PRO A 290 0.34 2.55 -3.86
C PRO A 290 0.19 3.59 -2.74
N ALA A 291 0.70 4.80 -2.95
CA ALA A 291 0.49 5.92 -2.04
C ALA A 291 -0.97 6.04 -1.63
N GLY A 292 -1.22 6.25 -0.35
CA GLY A 292 -2.58 6.20 0.13
C GLY A 292 -2.75 6.66 1.58
N TYR A 293 -3.96 6.46 2.06
CA TYR A 293 -4.38 6.80 3.43
C TYR A 293 -5.49 5.86 3.87
N ARG A 294 -5.76 5.85 5.17
CA ARG A 294 -6.89 5.10 5.73
C ARG A 294 -8.01 6.04 6.15
N VAL A 295 -9.24 5.63 5.87
CA VAL A 295 -10.43 6.16 6.52
C VAL A 295 -10.83 5.18 7.61
N ILE A 296 -10.78 5.62 8.85
CA ILE A 296 -11.08 4.79 10.02
C ILE A 296 -12.42 5.23 10.60
N THR A 297 -13.26 4.28 10.94
CA THR A 297 -14.51 4.50 11.65
C THR A 297 -14.58 3.61 12.88
N ILE A 298 -14.87 4.20 14.03
CA ILE A 298 -15.08 3.50 15.30
C ILE A 298 -16.54 3.63 15.69
N ASP A 299 -17.19 2.52 15.96
CA ASP A 299 -18.54 2.45 16.48
C ASP A 299 -18.66 1.36 17.58
N ARG A 300 -19.89 1.03 17.97
CA ARG A 300 -20.13 -0.02 18.97
C ARG A 300 -19.71 -1.42 18.54
N GLY A 301 -19.49 -1.63 17.25
CA GLY A 301 -19.04 -2.88 16.66
C GLY A 301 -17.51 -3.02 16.61
N GLY A 302 -16.79 -1.96 16.95
CA GLY A 302 -15.33 -1.90 16.89
C GLY A 302 -14.83 -0.92 15.83
N LEU A 303 -13.58 -1.12 15.40
CA LEU A 303 -12.94 -0.32 14.38
C LEU A 303 -13.09 -0.97 13.00
N THR A 304 -13.45 -0.16 12.02
CA THR A 304 -13.33 -0.49 10.61
C THR A 304 -12.36 0.49 9.95
N ALA A 305 -11.50 -0.01 9.07
CA ALA A 305 -10.55 0.81 8.35
C ALA A 305 -10.50 0.33 6.90
N TYR A 306 -10.58 1.25 5.97
CA TYR A 306 -10.32 0.93 4.57
C TYR A 306 -9.27 1.85 3.99
N HIS A 307 -8.48 1.28 3.10
CA HIS A 307 -7.42 1.97 2.38
C HIS A 307 -7.97 2.66 1.15
N ARG A 308 -7.49 3.88 0.88
CA ARG A 308 -7.71 4.60 -0.36
C ARG A 308 -6.38 4.99 -0.99
N SER A 309 -6.25 4.69 -2.28
CA SER A 309 -5.08 5.11 -3.05
C SER A 309 -5.22 6.55 -3.51
N VAL A 310 -4.10 7.27 -3.51
CA VAL A 310 -4.00 8.57 -4.17
C VAL A 310 -3.92 8.36 -5.68
N VAL A 311 -4.91 8.84 -6.41
CA VAL A 311 -4.96 8.78 -7.87
C VAL A 311 -4.52 10.10 -8.49
N GLU A 312 -3.77 10.02 -9.60
CA GLU A 312 -3.26 11.23 -10.29
C GLU A 312 -4.34 11.95 -11.11
N GLU A 313 -5.27 11.18 -11.64
CA GLU A 313 -6.43 11.67 -12.41
C GLU A 313 -7.65 10.80 -12.12
N PRO A 314 -8.87 11.35 -12.21
CA PRO A 314 -10.10 10.59 -12.06
C PRO A 314 -10.11 9.33 -12.95
N PHE A 315 -10.15 8.17 -12.31
CA PHE A 315 -10.07 6.88 -12.96
C PHE A 315 -11.48 6.29 -13.16
N VAL A 316 -11.90 6.13 -14.39
CA VAL A 316 -13.17 5.47 -14.76
C VAL A 316 -12.92 4.60 -16.00
N SER A 317 -13.10 3.30 -15.88
CA SER A 317 -12.89 2.34 -16.95
C SER A 317 -13.93 1.23 -16.96
N VAL A 318 -14.35 0.79 -18.15
CA VAL A 318 -15.17 -0.41 -18.32
C VAL A 318 -14.24 -1.62 -18.35
N ILE A 319 -14.39 -2.48 -17.35
CA ILE A 319 -13.57 -3.68 -17.19
C ILE A 319 -14.21 -4.88 -17.88
N ALA A 320 -15.51 -5.01 -17.77
CA ALA A 320 -16.33 -5.97 -18.51
C ALA A 320 -17.66 -5.33 -18.91
N PRO A 321 -18.13 -5.54 -20.11
CA PRO A 321 -17.49 -6.23 -21.24
C PRO A 321 -16.18 -5.54 -21.68
N ALA A 322 -15.20 -6.32 -22.13
CA ALA A 322 -13.92 -5.77 -22.57
C ALA A 322 -14.11 -4.86 -23.78
N THR A 323 -13.67 -3.61 -23.69
CA THR A 323 -13.77 -2.64 -24.79
C THR A 323 -12.90 -3.05 -25.95
N ARG A 324 -13.35 -2.80 -27.19
CA ARG A 324 -12.66 -3.16 -28.44
C ARG A 324 -12.48 -4.68 -28.67
N GLN A 325 -13.05 -5.51 -27.80
CA GLN A 325 -13.07 -6.95 -27.96
C GLN A 325 -14.52 -7.42 -28.14
N CYS A 326 -14.65 -8.56 -28.78
CA CYS A 326 -15.95 -9.19 -28.96
C CYS A 326 -16.39 -9.87 -27.67
N THR A 327 -17.57 -9.54 -27.21
CA THR A 327 -18.10 -9.95 -25.89
C THR A 327 -19.26 -10.90 -26.04
N ALA A 328 -19.44 -11.84 -25.11
CA ALA A 328 -20.61 -12.71 -25.07
C ALA A 328 -21.84 -11.92 -24.59
N THR A 329 -23.00 -12.24 -25.17
CA THR A 329 -24.27 -11.72 -24.64
C THR A 329 -24.51 -12.26 -23.23
N GLY A 330 -24.83 -11.36 -22.26
CA GLY A 330 -25.10 -11.73 -20.88
C GLY A 330 -23.91 -11.66 -19.93
N GLU A 331 -22.76 -11.13 -20.36
CA GLU A 331 -21.69 -10.76 -19.42
C GLU A 331 -22.12 -9.61 -18.52
N PRO A 332 -21.71 -9.62 -17.22
CA PRO A 332 -21.99 -8.51 -16.33
C PRO A 332 -21.24 -7.25 -16.76
N LEU A 333 -21.80 -6.09 -16.49
CA LEU A 333 -21.07 -4.83 -16.54
C LEU A 333 -20.26 -4.69 -15.24
N ILE A 334 -18.96 -4.59 -15.38
CA ILE A 334 -18.02 -4.25 -14.31
C ILE A 334 -17.31 -2.96 -14.72
N VAL A 335 -17.38 -1.95 -13.86
CA VAL A 335 -16.72 -0.66 -14.01
C VAL A 335 -15.76 -0.47 -12.86
N ALA A 336 -14.50 -0.17 -13.15
CA ALA A 336 -13.56 0.33 -12.15
C ALA A 336 -13.68 1.87 -12.12
N ALA A 337 -13.92 2.41 -10.95
CA ALA A 337 -14.02 3.86 -10.76
C ALA A 337 -13.40 4.26 -9.43
N GLU A 338 -12.39 5.12 -9.50
CA GLU A 338 -11.78 5.80 -8.37
C GLU A 338 -11.54 7.25 -8.77
N LEU A 339 -12.09 8.17 -8.01
CA LEU A 339 -12.00 9.60 -8.23
C LEU A 339 -11.28 10.24 -7.05
N ASP A 340 -10.67 11.37 -7.27
CA ASP A 340 -9.90 12.13 -6.28
C ASP A 340 -10.62 12.39 -4.95
N ALA A 341 -11.93 12.63 -4.97
CA ALA A 341 -12.74 12.76 -3.75
C ALA A 341 -13.49 11.46 -3.35
N GLY A 342 -13.03 10.31 -3.84
CA GLY A 342 -13.70 9.02 -3.67
C GLY A 342 -15.02 8.89 -4.43
N THR A 343 -15.24 7.69 -4.94
CA THR A 343 -16.41 7.40 -5.76
C THR A 343 -17.61 6.99 -4.88
N LEU A 344 -18.69 7.76 -4.89
CA LEU A 344 -19.90 7.47 -4.13
C LEU A 344 -20.96 6.73 -4.93
N SER A 345 -21.04 6.94 -6.23
CA SER A 345 -22.02 6.27 -7.08
C SER A 345 -21.54 6.18 -8.51
N VAL A 346 -21.92 5.09 -9.18
CA VAL A 346 -21.67 4.87 -10.59
C VAL A 346 -22.97 4.50 -11.29
N THR A 347 -23.22 5.11 -12.44
CA THR A 347 -24.34 4.79 -13.32
C THR A 347 -23.86 4.50 -14.74
N ALA A 348 -24.53 3.60 -15.44
CA ALA A 348 -24.28 3.27 -16.83
C ALA A 348 -25.50 3.58 -17.69
N GLN A 349 -25.29 4.12 -18.86
CA GLN A 349 -26.32 4.35 -19.88
C GLN A 349 -25.93 3.62 -21.16
N LEU A 350 -26.72 2.63 -21.55
CA LEU A 350 -26.55 1.85 -22.77
C LEU A 350 -27.39 2.43 -23.90
N ASP A 351 -26.79 2.70 -25.08
CA ASP A 351 -27.46 3.13 -26.31
C ASP A 351 -28.48 4.26 -26.08
N CYS A 352 -28.15 5.27 -25.33
CA CYS A 352 -29.04 6.38 -24.94
C CYS A 352 -30.31 5.97 -24.17
N GLY A 353 -30.34 4.75 -23.61
CA GLY A 353 -31.46 4.27 -22.76
C GLY A 353 -31.47 4.93 -21.37
N THR A 354 -32.30 4.43 -20.50
CA THR A 354 -32.37 4.92 -19.10
C THR A 354 -31.09 4.55 -18.32
N PRO A 355 -30.48 5.48 -17.56
CA PRO A 355 -29.34 5.15 -16.72
C PRO A 355 -29.66 4.06 -15.70
N ILE A 356 -28.72 3.11 -15.56
CA ILE A 356 -28.76 1.98 -14.64
C ILE A 356 -27.75 2.23 -13.54
N ALA A 357 -28.16 2.14 -12.27
CA ALA A 357 -27.25 2.25 -11.14
C ALA A 357 -26.43 0.96 -10.97
N LEU A 358 -25.13 1.11 -10.74
CA LEU A 358 -24.25 0.01 -10.39
C LEU A 358 -24.15 -0.12 -8.87
N ARG A 359 -23.84 -1.33 -8.39
CA ARG A 359 -23.58 -1.61 -6.98
C ARG A 359 -22.09 -1.78 -6.78
N TYR A 360 -21.56 -1.18 -5.72
CA TYR A 360 -20.20 -1.40 -5.28
C TYR A 360 -19.96 -2.89 -4.98
N SER A 361 -18.85 -3.44 -5.42
CA SER A 361 -18.50 -4.86 -5.31
C SER A 361 -17.11 -5.15 -4.74
N GLY A 362 -16.46 -4.13 -4.17
CA GLY A 362 -15.12 -4.20 -3.57
C GLY A 362 -14.04 -3.67 -4.48
N GLY A 363 -12.89 -3.29 -3.92
CA GLY A 363 -11.80 -2.63 -4.63
C GLY A 363 -12.29 -1.35 -5.31
N TRP A 364 -12.00 -1.18 -6.59
CA TRP A 364 -12.57 -0.08 -7.39
C TRP A 364 -13.82 -0.46 -8.18
N ASN A 365 -14.39 -1.66 -7.95
CA ASN A 365 -15.38 -2.25 -8.82
C ASN A 365 -16.81 -1.90 -8.45
N TRP A 366 -17.55 -1.51 -9.48
CA TRP A 366 -18.99 -1.31 -9.50
C TRP A 366 -19.61 -2.25 -10.52
N ARG A 367 -20.71 -2.93 -10.16
CA ARG A 367 -21.27 -4.00 -10.96
C ARG A 367 -22.78 -3.85 -11.14
N THR A 368 -23.24 -4.23 -12.35
CA THR A 368 -24.67 -4.48 -12.66
C THR A 368 -24.76 -5.53 -13.76
N GLU A 369 -25.97 -6.00 -14.03
CA GLU A 369 -26.22 -6.83 -15.18
C GLU A 369 -26.72 -5.96 -16.33
N LEU A 370 -26.12 -6.12 -17.51
CA LEU A 370 -26.62 -5.47 -18.71
C LEU A 370 -27.82 -6.22 -19.24
N PRO A 371 -28.78 -5.53 -19.90
CA PRO A 371 -29.76 -6.18 -20.74
C PRO A 371 -29.08 -7.06 -21.80
N LEU A 372 -29.77 -8.08 -22.28
CA LEU A 372 -29.25 -8.87 -23.39
C LEU A 372 -28.96 -7.96 -24.59
N LEU A 373 -27.69 -7.92 -24.99
CA LEU A 373 -27.26 -7.12 -26.13
C LEU A 373 -27.62 -7.84 -27.44
N SER A 374 -28.06 -7.11 -28.44
CA SER A 374 -28.10 -7.57 -29.82
C SER A 374 -26.68 -7.73 -30.35
N GLU A 375 -26.46 -8.56 -31.35
CA GLU A 375 -25.16 -8.59 -32.02
C GLU A 375 -24.85 -7.23 -32.66
N GLY A 376 -23.62 -6.75 -32.47
CA GLY A 376 -23.15 -5.49 -33.03
C GLY A 376 -22.53 -4.54 -32.02
N ALA A 377 -22.26 -3.33 -32.44
CA ALA A 377 -21.66 -2.30 -31.61
C ALA A 377 -22.72 -1.55 -30.77
N HIS A 378 -22.40 -1.34 -29.49
CA HIS A 378 -23.20 -0.60 -28.53
C HIS A 378 -22.39 0.52 -27.91
N THR A 379 -23.04 1.60 -27.52
CA THR A 379 -22.43 2.73 -26.82
C THR A 379 -22.79 2.65 -25.33
N LEU A 380 -21.77 2.76 -24.49
CA LEU A 380 -21.93 2.71 -23.04
C LEU A 380 -21.35 3.99 -22.42
N ALA A 381 -22.19 4.83 -21.85
CA ALA A 381 -21.78 6.01 -21.11
C ALA A 381 -21.76 5.71 -19.60
N ILE A 382 -20.61 5.84 -18.96
CA ILE A 382 -20.42 5.65 -17.52
C ILE A 382 -20.29 7.00 -16.85
N THR A 383 -21.03 7.21 -15.77
CA THR A 383 -20.96 8.42 -14.94
C THR A 383 -20.67 8.03 -13.51
N ALA A 384 -19.53 8.48 -12.98
CA ALA A 384 -19.11 8.34 -11.58
C ALA A 384 -19.23 9.69 -10.87
N ARG A 385 -19.63 9.69 -9.58
CA ARG A 385 -19.84 10.90 -8.76
C ARG A 385 -19.11 10.80 -7.44
N THR A 386 -18.58 11.93 -6.98
CA THR A 386 -17.90 12.08 -5.70
C THR A 386 -18.77 12.76 -4.63
N ALA A 387 -18.29 12.76 -3.38
CA ALA A 387 -18.90 13.49 -2.26
C ALA A 387 -18.96 15.01 -2.51
N LYS A 388 -17.94 15.58 -3.13
CA LYS A 388 -17.88 17.01 -3.50
C LYS A 388 -18.71 17.38 -4.74
N ALA A 389 -19.65 16.51 -5.16
CA ALA A 389 -20.44 16.67 -6.38
C ALA A 389 -19.60 16.72 -7.68
N GLY A 390 -18.35 16.28 -7.63
CA GLY A 390 -17.54 16.02 -8.82
C GLY A 390 -18.19 14.92 -9.66
N ILE A 391 -18.09 15.05 -10.97
CA ILE A 391 -18.67 14.09 -11.93
C ILE A 391 -17.63 13.79 -12.99
N ALA A 392 -17.32 12.51 -13.16
CA ALA A 392 -16.58 12.02 -14.31
C ALA A 392 -17.50 11.21 -15.21
N THR A 393 -17.58 11.56 -16.49
CA THR A 393 -18.35 10.80 -17.49
C THR A 393 -17.42 10.38 -18.61
N ARG A 394 -17.43 9.08 -18.94
CA ARG A 394 -16.68 8.50 -20.05
C ARG A 394 -17.60 7.66 -20.93
N THR A 395 -17.34 7.66 -22.22
CA THR A 395 -18.12 6.88 -23.21
C THR A 395 -17.23 5.80 -23.81
N PHE A 396 -17.74 4.59 -23.86
CA PHE A 396 -17.08 3.40 -24.38
C PHE A 396 -17.91 2.75 -25.48
N THR A 397 -17.25 2.05 -26.38
CA THR A 397 -17.90 1.18 -27.37
C THR A 397 -17.63 -0.26 -27.00
N ILE A 398 -18.66 -1.07 -26.89
CA ILE A 398 -18.60 -2.51 -26.67
C ILE A 398 -19.23 -3.21 -27.88
N GLU A 399 -18.74 -4.41 -28.21
CA GLU A 399 -19.21 -5.19 -29.35
C GLU A 399 -19.73 -6.55 -28.87
N ALA A 400 -21.00 -6.84 -29.08
CA ALA A 400 -21.61 -8.10 -28.70
C ALA A 400 -21.54 -9.11 -29.84
N CYS A 401 -21.13 -10.34 -29.51
CA CYS A 401 -20.94 -11.44 -30.47
C CYS A 401 -21.39 -12.78 -29.88
N SER A 402 -21.54 -13.76 -30.75
CA SER A 402 -21.67 -15.15 -30.30
C SER A 402 -20.35 -15.76 -29.89
N THR A 403 -20.36 -16.62 -28.86
CA THR A 403 -19.14 -17.26 -28.30
C THR A 403 -19.02 -18.72 -28.72
N THR A 404 -17.78 -19.17 -28.88
CA THR A 404 -17.41 -20.57 -29.10
C THR A 404 -17.23 -21.32 -27.78
N GLU A 405 -17.06 -22.62 -27.82
CA GLU A 405 -16.68 -23.42 -26.66
C GLU A 405 -15.32 -22.96 -26.08
N PRO A 406 -15.16 -22.98 -24.73
CA PRO A 406 -13.89 -22.66 -24.09
C PRO A 406 -12.84 -23.73 -24.44
N PRO A 407 -11.53 -23.37 -24.52
CA PRO A 407 -10.49 -24.36 -24.67
C PRO A 407 -10.39 -25.23 -23.40
N PRO A 408 -9.87 -26.45 -23.52
CA PRO A 408 -9.61 -27.30 -22.35
C PRO A 408 -8.56 -26.68 -21.42
N ALA A 409 -8.59 -27.10 -20.14
CA ALA A 409 -7.50 -26.78 -19.23
C ALA A 409 -6.21 -27.45 -19.71
N GLY A 410 -5.09 -26.73 -19.61
CA GLY A 410 -3.74 -27.25 -19.84
C GLY A 410 -3.10 -27.77 -18.55
N ASP A 411 -1.77 -27.79 -18.53
CA ASP A 411 -0.97 -28.13 -17.36
C ASP A 411 -1.24 -27.13 -16.21
N PRO A 412 -1.17 -27.57 -14.96
CA PRO A 412 -1.35 -26.68 -13.82
C PRO A 412 -0.29 -25.59 -13.77
N TRP A 413 -0.66 -24.43 -13.21
CA TRP A 413 0.22 -23.35 -12.78
C TRP A 413 0.07 -23.17 -11.28
N PRO A 414 0.72 -24.03 -10.47
CA PRO A 414 0.35 -24.24 -9.07
C PRO A 414 0.90 -23.20 -8.10
N GLN A 415 1.80 -22.33 -8.56
CA GLN A 415 2.47 -21.33 -7.71
C GLN A 415 3.06 -20.20 -8.54
N LEU A 416 3.67 -19.20 -7.88
CA LEU A 416 4.42 -18.14 -8.53
C LEU A 416 5.44 -18.75 -9.52
N GLY A 417 5.49 -18.22 -10.74
CA GLY A 417 6.37 -18.74 -11.80
C GLY A 417 6.06 -20.14 -12.29
N GLY A 418 4.95 -20.77 -11.88
CA GLY A 418 4.45 -22.04 -12.37
C GLY A 418 5.13 -23.29 -11.83
N ASN A 419 6.31 -23.17 -11.23
CA ASN A 419 7.07 -24.29 -10.67
C ASN A 419 7.95 -23.85 -9.49
N GLY A 420 8.56 -24.79 -8.77
CA GLY A 420 9.38 -24.52 -7.60
C GLY A 420 10.57 -23.59 -7.88
N GLY A 421 11.17 -23.68 -9.04
CA GLY A 421 12.28 -22.80 -9.46
C GLY A 421 11.85 -21.42 -9.91
N HIS A 422 10.55 -21.10 -9.90
CA HIS A 422 9.97 -19.83 -10.33
C HIS A 422 10.37 -19.42 -11.76
N THR A 423 10.51 -20.36 -12.69
CA THR A 423 11.03 -20.05 -14.04
C THR A 423 10.12 -19.18 -14.88
N GLY A 424 8.83 -19.06 -14.52
CA GLY A 424 7.87 -18.21 -15.22
C GLY A 424 7.60 -18.64 -16.67
N ALA A 425 7.84 -19.90 -17.02
CA ALA A 425 7.84 -20.34 -18.41
C ALA A 425 7.16 -21.68 -18.64
N THR A 426 6.56 -21.81 -19.82
CA THR A 426 6.07 -23.08 -20.39
C THR A 426 6.53 -23.22 -21.83
N ALA A 427 6.78 -24.46 -22.25
CA ALA A 427 7.16 -24.78 -23.64
C ALA A 427 5.99 -24.61 -24.62
N ARG A 428 4.74 -24.64 -24.13
CA ARG A 428 3.56 -24.46 -24.98
C ARG A 428 3.46 -22.99 -25.41
N GLU A 429 3.35 -22.76 -26.69
CA GLU A 429 3.18 -21.42 -27.24
C GLU A 429 1.70 -20.99 -27.12
N LEU A 430 1.49 -19.81 -26.52
CA LEU A 430 0.25 -19.08 -26.55
C LEU A 430 0.48 -17.83 -27.40
N ALA A 431 0.03 -17.84 -28.66
CA ALA A 431 0.29 -16.75 -29.59
C ALA A 431 -0.80 -15.65 -29.50
N PRO A 432 -0.44 -14.36 -29.64
CA PRO A 432 -1.42 -13.29 -29.79
C PRO A 432 -2.13 -13.34 -31.16
N PRO A 433 -3.33 -12.71 -31.32
CA PRO A 433 -4.05 -11.96 -30.31
C PRO A 433 -4.87 -12.83 -29.36
N LEU A 434 -5.07 -12.34 -28.12
CA LEU A 434 -5.99 -12.95 -27.17
C LEU A 434 -7.20 -12.05 -26.93
N ASP A 435 -8.35 -12.68 -26.67
CA ASP A 435 -9.56 -12.00 -26.23
C ASP A 435 -9.91 -12.40 -24.80
N THR A 436 -10.50 -11.48 -24.03
CA THR A 436 -11.07 -11.78 -22.72
C THR A 436 -12.25 -12.73 -22.87
N ARG A 437 -12.14 -13.89 -22.27
CA ARG A 437 -13.21 -14.91 -22.25
C ARG A 437 -14.22 -14.63 -21.17
N TRP A 438 -13.72 -14.31 -19.99
CA TRP A 438 -14.53 -13.90 -18.85
C TRP A 438 -13.74 -12.95 -17.92
N THR A 439 -14.50 -12.17 -17.16
CA THR A 439 -14.00 -11.33 -16.07
C THR A 439 -14.86 -11.53 -14.85
N ASN A 440 -14.24 -11.65 -13.68
CA ASN A 440 -14.97 -11.65 -12.41
C ASN A 440 -14.14 -10.91 -11.35
N THR A 441 -14.72 -10.67 -10.15
CA THR A 441 -14.08 -9.90 -9.08
C THR A 441 -13.89 -10.74 -7.82
N VAL A 442 -12.74 -10.55 -7.16
CA VAL A 442 -12.48 -11.18 -5.86
C VAL A 442 -13.21 -10.47 -4.71
N GLY A 443 -13.71 -9.26 -4.92
CA GLY A 443 -14.46 -8.47 -3.92
C GLY A 443 -13.59 -7.57 -3.04
N GLY A 444 -12.35 -7.33 -3.41
CA GLY A 444 -11.38 -6.44 -2.79
C GLY A 444 -10.25 -6.19 -3.77
N HIS A 445 -9.14 -5.60 -3.35
CA HIS A 445 -7.98 -5.38 -4.22
C HIS A 445 -7.16 -6.66 -4.43
N ILE A 446 -6.47 -6.75 -5.56
CA ILE A 446 -5.42 -7.73 -5.83
C ILE A 446 -4.10 -6.98 -5.94
N LEU A 447 -3.22 -7.12 -4.96
CA LEU A 447 -1.93 -6.44 -4.99
C LEU A 447 -0.87 -7.34 -5.66
N HIS A 448 0.11 -7.86 -4.97
CA HIS A 448 1.22 -8.63 -5.58
C HIS A 448 0.96 -10.15 -5.67
N SER A 449 -0.25 -10.57 -5.49
CA SER A 449 -0.60 -12.00 -5.45
C SER A 449 -0.73 -12.60 -6.85
N ALA A 450 0.08 -13.62 -7.14
CA ALA A 450 -0.08 -14.40 -8.36
C ALA A 450 -1.34 -15.27 -8.29
N PRO A 451 -2.24 -15.27 -9.27
CA PRO A 451 -3.26 -16.29 -9.38
C PRO A 451 -2.61 -17.66 -9.70
N VAL A 452 -3.23 -18.75 -9.25
CA VAL A 452 -2.78 -20.09 -9.57
C VAL A 452 -3.90 -20.89 -10.26
N ILE A 453 -3.51 -21.87 -11.06
CA ILE A 453 -4.44 -22.64 -11.91
C ILE A 453 -4.23 -24.13 -11.65
N ALA A 454 -5.28 -24.79 -11.22
CA ALA A 454 -5.33 -26.26 -11.08
C ALA A 454 -6.77 -26.74 -11.02
N HIS A 455 -7.00 -28.04 -11.21
CA HIS A 455 -8.30 -28.70 -11.06
C HIS A 455 -9.43 -28.02 -11.90
N GLY A 456 -9.07 -27.43 -13.06
CA GLY A 456 -10.01 -26.65 -13.87
C GLY A 456 -10.55 -25.40 -13.18
N ALA A 457 -9.80 -24.84 -12.23
CA ALA A 457 -10.13 -23.61 -11.52
C ALA A 457 -8.98 -22.62 -11.52
N VAL A 458 -9.33 -21.34 -11.36
CA VAL A 458 -8.41 -20.23 -11.04
C VAL A 458 -8.61 -19.88 -9.58
N TYR A 459 -7.54 -19.87 -8.80
CA TYR A 459 -7.54 -19.44 -7.41
C TYR A 459 -6.82 -18.11 -7.31
N ALA A 460 -7.47 -17.13 -6.72
CA ALA A 460 -6.94 -15.79 -6.50
C ALA A 460 -7.21 -15.35 -5.07
N VAL A 461 -6.49 -14.35 -4.61
CA VAL A 461 -6.71 -13.78 -3.27
C VAL A 461 -7.20 -12.35 -3.37
N ALA A 462 -8.01 -11.95 -2.40
CA ALA A 462 -8.30 -10.56 -2.12
C ALA A 462 -7.41 -10.09 -0.98
N THR A 463 -6.68 -9.00 -1.20
CA THR A 463 -5.84 -8.39 -0.17
C THR A 463 -6.69 -7.86 0.97
N ASP A 464 -7.81 -7.24 0.63
CA ASP A 464 -8.84 -6.72 1.52
C ASP A 464 -10.22 -7.13 0.98
N LEU A 465 -11.16 -7.36 1.86
CA LEU A 465 -12.56 -7.63 1.50
C LEU A 465 -13.44 -6.48 1.98
N GLY A 466 -13.88 -5.63 1.06
CA GLY A 466 -14.74 -4.51 1.39
C GLY A 466 -14.10 -3.57 2.41
N ASP A 467 -14.91 -3.07 3.35
CA ASP A 467 -14.49 -2.02 4.29
C ASP A 467 -13.96 -2.57 5.63
N GLY A 468 -13.67 -3.87 5.72
CA GLY A 468 -13.45 -4.53 7.02
C GLY A 468 -12.02 -4.93 7.36
N GLY A 469 -11.03 -4.66 6.50
CA GLY A 469 -9.62 -5.01 6.76
C GLY A 469 -9.30 -6.51 6.72
N GLY A 470 -10.27 -7.39 6.44
CA GLY A 470 -10.06 -8.81 6.20
C GLY A 470 -9.60 -9.10 4.77
N GLY A 471 -9.24 -10.35 4.51
CA GLY A 471 -8.87 -10.82 3.18
C GLY A 471 -9.68 -12.02 2.73
N GLY A 472 -9.22 -12.72 1.72
CA GLY A 472 -9.88 -13.96 1.32
C GLY A 472 -9.22 -14.69 0.17
N VAL A 473 -9.61 -15.95 0.03
CA VAL A 473 -9.25 -16.82 -1.10
C VAL A 473 -10.50 -17.12 -1.90
N VAL A 474 -10.41 -16.99 -3.22
CA VAL A 474 -11.54 -17.13 -4.15
C VAL A 474 -11.19 -18.13 -5.24
N ALA A 475 -12.13 -19.00 -5.57
CA ALA A 475 -12.00 -19.95 -6.70
C ALA A 475 -13.03 -19.65 -7.78
N PHE A 476 -12.56 -19.54 -9.01
CA PHE A 476 -13.40 -19.40 -10.20
C PHE A 476 -13.24 -20.63 -11.09
N ASP A 477 -14.31 -21.02 -11.76
CA ASP A 477 -14.23 -22.02 -12.82
C ASP A 477 -13.40 -21.48 -13.99
N LEU A 478 -12.38 -22.21 -14.43
CA LEU A 478 -11.45 -21.75 -15.46
C LEU A 478 -12.16 -21.48 -16.79
N ALA A 479 -13.09 -22.33 -17.18
CA ALA A 479 -13.75 -22.23 -18.48
C ALA A 479 -14.79 -21.12 -18.56
N THR A 480 -15.50 -20.86 -17.46
CA THR A 480 -16.68 -19.99 -17.40
C THR A 480 -16.50 -18.74 -16.56
N GLY A 481 -15.53 -18.69 -15.68
CA GLY A 481 -15.36 -17.62 -14.68
C GLY A 481 -16.40 -17.67 -13.56
N ALA A 482 -17.25 -18.69 -13.51
CA ALA A 482 -18.23 -18.80 -12.44
C ALA A 482 -17.56 -18.97 -11.08
N LEU A 483 -18.06 -18.25 -10.07
CA LEU A 483 -17.59 -18.40 -8.70
C LEU A 483 -17.89 -19.82 -8.19
N ARG A 484 -16.85 -20.60 -7.87
CA ARG A 484 -17.00 -21.91 -7.24
C ARG A 484 -17.17 -21.79 -5.72
N TRP A 485 -16.32 -21.03 -5.08
CA TRP A 485 -16.36 -20.74 -3.65
C TRP A 485 -15.51 -19.51 -3.27
N ARG A 486 -15.79 -18.98 -2.07
CA ARG A 486 -15.01 -17.90 -1.45
C ARG A 486 -14.84 -18.22 0.02
N VAL A 487 -13.62 -18.07 0.52
CA VAL A 487 -13.25 -18.17 1.94
C VAL A 487 -12.78 -16.79 2.38
N ALA A 488 -13.54 -16.15 3.25
CA ALA A 488 -13.10 -14.91 3.89
C ALA A 488 -12.12 -15.22 5.03
N THR A 489 -11.13 -14.36 5.21
CA THR A 489 -10.16 -14.42 6.30
C THR A 489 -10.27 -13.18 7.17
N PRO A 490 -10.03 -13.29 8.50
CA PRO A 490 -10.13 -12.15 9.40
C PRO A 490 -9.08 -11.07 9.14
N LEU A 491 -7.93 -11.45 8.60
CA LEU A 491 -6.82 -10.57 8.26
C LEU A 491 -6.55 -10.59 6.75
N PRO A 492 -5.89 -9.56 6.20
CA PRO A 492 -5.51 -9.51 4.80
C PRO A 492 -4.71 -10.72 4.33
N VAL A 493 -4.94 -11.15 3.08
CA VAL A 493 -4.12 -12.13 2.37
C VAL A 493 -3.41 -11.39 1.24
N ARG A 494 -2.13 -11.09 1.42
CA ARG A 494 -1.34 -10.29 0.46
C ARG A 494 -0.47 -11.13 -0.46
N THR A 495 -0.33 -12.41 -0.15
CA THR A 495 0.52 -13.34 -0.87
C THR A 495 -0.29 -14.20 -1.82
N GLY A 496 0.30 -14.56 -2.98
CA GLY A 496 -0.31 -15.52 -3.88
C GLY A 496 -0.45 -16.89 -3.21
N PRO A 497 -1.54 -17.63 -3.48
CA PRO A 497 -1.70 -18.97 -2.96
C PRO A 497 -0.83 -19.97 -3.73
N VAL A 498 -0.64 -21.17 -3.16
CA VAL A 498 -0.08 -22.33 -3.88
C VAL A 498 -1.05 -23.49 -3.87
N VAL A 499 -0.92 -24.35 -4.87
CA VAL A 499 -1.67 -25.61 -4.96
C VAL A 499 -0.77 -26.76 -4.53
N ALA A 500 -1.10 -27.36 -3.40
CA ALA A 500 -0.39 -28.53 -2.86
C ALA A 500 -1.32 -29.76 -2.86
N GLY A 501 -1.31 -30.52 -3.94
CA GLY A 501 -2.26 -31.60 -4.16
C GLY A 501 -3.70 -31.11 -4.26
N GLU A 502 -4.58 -31.57 -3.38
CA GLU A 502 -5.98 -31.13 -3.30
C GLU A 502 -6.20 -29.93 -2.37
N LEU A 503 -5.13 -29.24 -1.98
CA LEU A 503 -5.19 -28.10 -1.07
C LEU A 503 -4.75 -26.82 -1.77
N ILE A 504 -5.43 -25.74 -1.44
CA ILE A 504 -4.99 -24.38 -1.70
C ILE A 504 -4.42 -23.84 -0.40
N VAL A 505 -3.16 -23.43 -0.43
CA VAL A 505 -2.47 -22.91 0.75
C VAL A 505 -2.18 -21.43 0.55
N ALA A 506 -2.57 -20.62 1.52
CA ALA A 506 -2.36 -19.17 1.54
C ALA A 506 -1.94 -18.72 2.93
N SER A 507 -1.25 -17.58 3.01
CA SER A 507 -0.85 -16.98 4.29
C SER A 507 -1.59 -15.67 4.52
N GLN A 508 -2.12 -15.50 5.73
CA GLN A 508 -2.55 -14.19 6.21
C GLN A 508 -1.32 -13.33 6.54
N ILE A 509 -1.53 -12.04 6.64
CA ILE A 509 -0.46 -11.06 6.90
C ILE A 509 0.27 -11.31 8.24
N ASP A 510 -0.41 -11.90 9.22
CA ASP A 510 0.16 -12.26 10.54
C ASP A 510 1.01 -13.54 10.53
N GLY A 511 1.19 -14.17 9.38
CA GLY A 511 1.91 -15.44 9.25
C GLY A 511 1.08 -16.69 9.50
N THR A 512 -0.22 -16.56 9.72
CA THR A 512 -1.13 -17.71 9.78
C THR A 512 -1.27 -18.34 8.40
N VAL A 513 -0.87 -19.60 8.28
CA VAL A 513 -0.98 -20.40 7.05
C VAL A 513 -2.29 -21.17 7.05
N LEU A 514 -3.05 -21.03 6.00
CA LEU A 514 -4.37 -21.65 5.81
C LEU A 514 -4.30 -22.68 4.70
N ALA A 515 -4.76 -23.90 4.95
CA ALA A 515 -4.96 -24.90 3.91
C ALA A 515 -6.44 -25.15 3.69
N ILE A 516 -6.89 -24.93 2.47
CA ILE A 516 -8.28 -24.95 2.05
C ILE A 516 -8.47 -26.07 1.03
N ASP A 517 -9.52 -26.88 1.17
CA ASP A 517 -9.91 -27.87 0.17
C ASP A 517 -10.19 -27.19 -1.19
N ALA A 518 -9.44 -27.55 -2.21
CA ALA A 518 -9.50 -26.92 -3.53
C ALA A 518 -10.88 -27.02 -4.19
N SER A 519 -11.58 -28.12 -3.94
CA SER A 519 -12.88 -28.39 -4.55
C SER A 519 -14.06 -27.74 -3.84
N ARG A 520 -13.97 -27.58 -2.50
CA ARG A 520 -15.09 -27.21 -1.64
C ARG A 520 -14.94 -25.85 -0.95
N GLY A 521 -13.73 -25.28 -0.89
CA GLY A 521 -13.47 -24.05 -0.14
C GLY A 521 -13.62 -24.25 1.38
N VAL A 522 -13.30 -25.43 1.91
CA VAL A 522 -13.40 -25.71 3.34
C VAL A 522 -12.00 -25.73 3.94
N LEU A 523 -11.81 -25.00 5.04
CA LEU A 523 -10.54 -25.01 5.79
C LEU A 523 -10.28 -26.45 6.30
N ARG A 524 -9.10 -26.96 5.99
CA ARG A 524 -8.64 -28.30 6.41
C ARG A 524 -7.78 -28.22 7.65
N TRP A 525 -6.84 -27.28 7.65
CA TRP A 525 -6.00 -26.98 8.79
C TRP A 525 -5.51 -25.52 8.69
N GLN A 526 -5.09 -25.00 9.82
CA GLN A 526 -4.33 -23.74 9.91
C GLN A 526 -3.10 -23.97 10.79
N HIS A 527 -2.04 -23.23 10.48
CA HIS A 527 -0.78 -23.30 11.21
C HIS A 527 -0.24 -21.89 11.40
N GLU A 528 0.10 -21.53 12.62
CA GLU A 528 0.81 -20.30 12.90
C GLU A 528 2.30 -20.53 12.64
N LEU A 529 2.88 -19.83 11.67
CA LEU A 529 4.28 -19.99 11.35
C LEU A 529 5.17 -19.64 12.56
N GLY A 530 4.71 -18.74 13.40
CA GLY A 530 5.37 -18.35 14.63
C GLY A 530 6.73 -17.70 14.37
N GLY A 531 7.55 -17.69 15.37
CA GLY A 531 8.87 -17.11 15.35
C GLY A 531 8.96 -15.97 16.34
N GLY A 532 9.31 -16.30 17.59
CA GLY A 532 9.44 -15.34 18.68
C GLY A 532 8.23 -15.23 19.59
N ASP A 533 8.29 -14.28 20.49
CA ASP A 533 7.20 -13.96 21.42
C ASP A 533 5.97 -13.50 20.62
N ALA A 534 4.80 -14.04 20.92
CA ALA A 534 3.52 -13.68 20.30
C ALA A 534 3.18 -12.17 20.42
N SER A 535 3.87 -11.46 21.33
CA SER A 535 3.75 -10.02 21.51
C SER A 535 4.45 -9.19 20.42
N ALA A 536 5.38 -9.79 19.69
CA ALA A 536 6.15 -9.11 18.66
C ALA A 536 5.53 -9.37 17.29
N GLY A 537 4.45 -8.74 16.94
CA GLY A 537 3.71 -8.95 15.70
C GLY A 537 4.58 -9.26 14.48
N VAL A 538 4.27 -10.38 13.83
CA VAL A 538 4.97 -10.85 12.64
C VAL A 538 4.17 -10.50 11.41
N VAL A 539 4.81 -10.00 10.37
CA VAL A 539 4.17 -9.70 9.09
C VAL A 539 4.72 -10.61 8.00
N THR A 540 3.83 -11.20 7.22
CA THR A 540 4.19 -12.09 6.11
C THR A 540 3.72 -11.51 4.79
N PHE A 541 4.67 -11.14 3.93
CA PHE A 541 4.42 -10.66 2.57
C PHE A 541 4.93 -11.62 1.50
N ALA A 542 5.70 -12.64 1.87
CA ALA A 542 6.25 -13.61 0.93
C ALA A 542 5.22 -14.70 0.60
N PRO A 543 4.97 -15.00 -0.69
CA PRO A 543 4.13 -16.13 -1.05
C PRO A 543 4.79 -17.47 -0.65
N PRO A 544 4.02 -18.48 -0.24
CA PRO A 544 4.53 -19.82 -0.05
C PRO A 544 4.98 -20.44 -1.39
N SER A 545 5.86 -21.43 -1.31
CA SER A 545 6.23 -22.30 -2.44
C SER A 545 5.91 -23.75 -2.12
N THR A 546 5.73 -24.56 -3.14
CA THR A 546 5.47 -25.99 -2.95
C THR A 546 6.33 -26.86 -3.86
N GLU A 547 6.79 -27.97 -3.31
CA GLU A 547 7.53 -28.98 -4.05
C GLU A 547 7.32 -30.36 -3.36
N ALA A 548 6.95 -31.38 -4.14
CA ALA A 548 6.83 -32.75 -3.70
C ALA A 548 5.95 -32.97 -2.42
N GLY A 549 4.88 -32.19 -2.26
CA GLY A 549 3.97 -32.30 -1.13
C GLY A 549 4.40 -31.54 0.15
N GLU A 550 5.47 -30.79 0.06
CA GLU A 550 5.92 -29.86 1.11
C GLU A 550 5.60 -28.41 0.72
N ILE A 551 5.42 -27.58 1.72
CA ILE A 551 5.20 -26.14 1.59
C ILE A 551 6.36 -25.44 2.28
N LEU A 552 7.09 -24.63 1.53
CA LEU A 552 8.14 -23.76 2.06
C LEU A 552 7.56 -22.37 2.22
N ILE A 553 7.76 -21.80 3.39
CA ILE A 553 7.24 -20.48 3.72
C ILE A 553 8.19 -19.74 4.65
N GLY A 554 8.25 -18.45 4.52
CA GLY A 554 9.04 -17.59 5.40
C GLY A 554 8.27 -16.36 5.83
N ASN A 555 8.63 -15.85 6.99
CA ASN A 555 8.28 -14.51 7.45
C ASN A 555 9.56 -13.78 7.90
N GLU A 556 9.44 -12.61 8.48
CA GLU A 556 10.58 -11.80 8.93
C GLU A 556 11.48 -12.50 9.94
N ARG A 557 11.02 -13.56 10.60
CA ARG A 557 11.72 -14.23 11.72
C ARG A 557 12.06 -15.68 11.48
N ARG A 558 11.33 -16.36 10.60
CA ARG A 558 11.43 -17.81 10.45
C ARG A 558 11.25 -18.24 9.00
N VAL A 559 12.01 -19.24 8.61
CA VAL A 559 11.73 -20.08 7.43
C VAL A 559 11.38 -21.49 7.89
N ALA A 560 10.36 -22.06 7.32
CA ALA A 560 9.90 -23.39 7.65
C ALA A 560 9.49 -24.18 6.42
N THR A 561 9.58 -25.49 6.52
CA THR A 561 8.91 -26.45 5.64
C THR A 561 7.77 -27.10 6.40
N ILE A 562 6.60 -27.13 5.80
CA ILE A 562 5.38 -27.70 6.37
C ILE A 562 4.90 -28.83 5.47
N GLU A 563 4.51 -29.97 6.04
CA GLU A 563 3.83 -31.03 5.29
C GLU A 563 2.44 -30.56 4.83
N ALA A 564 2.19 -30.57 3.55
CA ALA A 564 0.92 -30.09 2.99
C ALA A 564 -0.30 -30.86 3.52
N ALA A 565 -0.17 -32.16 3.75
CA ALA A 565 -1.31 -32.99 4.18
C ALA A 565 -1.78 -32.72 5.62
N SER A 566 -0.86 -32.40 6.52
CA SER A 566 -1.10 -32.30 7.95
C SER A 566 -0.97 -30.90 8.55
N GLY A 567 -0.26 -30.00 7.87
CA GLY A 567 0.16 -28.72 8.43
C GLY A 567 1.29 -28.84 9.46
N ALA A 568 1.87 -30.02 9.64
CA ALA A 568 2.94 -30.22 10.60
C ALA A 568 4.28 -29.67 10.07
N PRO A 569 5.07 -28.96 10.88
CA PRO A 569 6.38 -28.51 10.47
C PRO A 569 7.36 -29.69 10.35
N ALA A 570 8.04 -29.79 9.21
CA ALA A 570 9.11 -30.76 8.98
C ALA A 570 10.43 -30.24 9.55
N TRP A 571 10.74 -28.96 9.28
CA TRP A 571 11.82 -28.23 9.93
C TRP A 571 11.51 -26.74 9.94
N ALA A 572 12.15 -26.03 10.87
CA ALA A 572 12.07 -24.57 10.93
C ALA A 572 13.41 -23.99 11.39
N VAL A 573 13.78 -22.84 10.83
CA VAL A 573 15.01 -22.12 11.18
C VAL A 573 14.66 -20.68 11.50
N GLU A 574 15.06 -20.24 12.69
CA GLU A 574 14.89 -18.85 13.09
C GLU A 574 16.04 -17.98 12.55
N HIS A 575 15.73 -16.74 12.23
CA HIS A 575 16.70 -15.75 11.83
C HIS A 575 17.25 -15.01 13.04
N ALA A 576 18.57 -14.78 13.05
CA ALA A 576 19.26 -14.18 14.19
C ALA A 576 18.99 -12.65 14.36
N TYR A 577 18.17 -12.06 13.50
CA TYR A 577 17.91 -10.64 13.55
C TYR A 577 16.42 -10.36 13.68
N PRO A 578 15.99 -9.77 14.80
CA PRO A 578 14.71 -9.09 14.86
C PRO A 578 14.86 -7.73 14.21
N SER A 579 14.82 -7.63 12.88
CA SER A 579 14.67 -6.32 12.30
C SER A 579 13.20 -5.92 12.40
N ALA A 580 12.97 -4.80 13.02
CA ALA A 580 11.67 -4.20 13.06
C ALA A 580 11.26 -3.77 11.63
N GLY A 581 10.53 -4.63 10.93
CA GLY A 581 9.51 -4.11 10.09
C GLY A 581 9.79 -3.76 8.63
N PHE A 582 10.84 -4.23 7.95
CA PHE A 582 10.93 -4.06 6.50
C PHE A 582 10.54 -5.36 5.78
N PRO A 583 9.35 -5.40 5.17
CA PRO A 583 8.83 -6.63 4.56
C PRO A 583 9.65 -7.06 3.34
N THR A 584 9.88 -8.39 3.20
CA THR A 584 10.27 -8.97 1.92
C THR A 584 9.07 -9.62 1.24
N LEU A 585 8.92 -9.37 -0.06
CA LEU A 585 7.92 -10.04 -0.91
C LEU A 585 8.48 -11.30 -1.56
N SER A 586 9.75 -11.62 -1.32
CA SER A 586 10.46 -12.71 -1.98
C SER A 586 9.99 -14.08 -1.49
N SER A 587 9.47 -14.88 -2.40
CA SER A 587 9.19 -16.31 -2.19
C SER A 587 10.47 -17.14 -2.23
N ILE A 588 10.43 -18.32 -1.64
CA ILE A 588 11.56 -19.27 -1.63
C ILE A 588 11.52 -20.11 -2.91
N ALA A 589 12.54 -19.99 -3.76
CA ALA A 589 12.68 -20.87 -4.93
C ALA A 589 13.20 -22.26 -4.51
N VAL A 590 12.69 -23.30 -5.16
CA VAL A 590 13.01 -24.70 -4.83
C VAL A 590 13.34 -25.48 -6.10
N ALA A 591 14.47 -26.13 -6.15
CA ALA A 591 14.83 -27.06 -7.22
C ALA A 591 15.92 -28.03 -6.78
N GLU A 592 15.86 -29.28 -7.27
CA GLU A 592 16.93 -30.28 -7.15
C GLU A 592 17.56 -30.42 -5.75
N GLY A 593 16.72 -30.41 -4.70
CA GLY A 593 17.19 -30.63 -3.32
C GLY A 593 17.66 -29.37 -2.60
N ILE A 594 17.69 -28.21 -3.26
CA ILE A 594 18.02 -26.93 -2.64
C ILE A 594 16.80 -26.02 -2.55
N SER A 595 16.80 -25.16 -1.56
CA SER A 595 15.90 -24.02 -1.45
C SER A 595 16.71 -22.73 -1.37
N VAL A 596 16.31 -21.72 -2.14
CA VAL A 596 16.97 -20.42 -2.18
C VAL A 596 15.98 -19.35 -1.77
N GLY A 597 16.31 -18.59 -0.74
CA GLY A 597 15.48 -17.53 -0.21
C GLY A 597 16.29 -16.26 0.09
N VAL A 598 15.56 -15.20 0.36
CA VAL A 598 16.11 -13.90 0.69
C VAL A 598 15.57 -13.50 2.05
N PHE A 599 16.42 -12.95 2.90
CA PHE A 599 16.04 -12.30 4.14
C PHE A 599 16.37 -10.83 4.10
N ASP A 600 15.66 -10.13 4.93
CA ASP A 600 15.60 -8.72 5.18
C ASP A 600 16.82 -7.83 4.85
N ARG A 601 16.48 -6.56 4.75
CA ARG A 601 17.21 -5.41 4.28
C ARG A 601 18.49 -5.06 5.06
N ALA A 602 18.52 -5.22 6.38
CA ALA A 602 19.64 -4.74 7.21
C ALA A 602 20.73 -5.79 7.46
N ALA A 603 20.35 -7.06 7.48
CA ALA A 603 21.25 -8.20 7.56
C ALA A 603 21.14 -9.06 6.31
N ALA A 604 20.74 -8.42 5.23
CA ALA A 604 20.36 -8.99 3.97
C ALA A 604 21.33 -10.07 3.53
N GLY A 605 20.76 -11.20 3.23
CA GLY A 605 21.50 -12.29 2.68
C GLY A 605 20.60 -13.11 1.77
N VAL A 606 21.17 -13.55 0.67
CA VAL A 606 20.60 -14.66 -0.07
C VAL A 606 21.21 -15.92 0.51
N PHE A 607 20.37 -16.88 0.85
CA PHE A 607 20.83 -18.15 1.39
C PHE A 607 20.32 -19.30 0.54
N ALA A 608 21.13 -20.33 0.41
CA ALA A 608 20.68 -21.64 -0.01
C ALA A 608 20.72 -22.62 1.15
N ARG A 609 19.71 -23.46 1.22
CA ARG A 609 19.57 -24.51 2.21
C ARG A 609 19.32 -25.85 1.53
N ASP A 610 19.79 -26.89 2.18
CA ASP A 610 19.33 -28.24 1.87
C ASP A 610 17.82 -28.32 2.15
N ARG A 611 17.03 -28.68 1.16
CA ARG A 611 15.57 -28.66 1.24
C ARG A 611 15.02 -29.60 2.31
N MET A 612 15.66 -30.75 2.48
CA MET A 612 15.16 -31.80 3.39
C MET A 612 15.51 -31.53 4.85
N THR A 613 16.64 -30.91 5.10
CA THR A 613 17.16 -30.72 6.46
C THR A 613 17.12 -29.29 6.98
N GLY A 614 16.94 -28.30 6.09
CA GLY A 614 17.02 -26.88 6.42
C GLY A 614 18.45 -26.38 6.67
N ASN A 615 19.48 -27.24 6.55
CA ASN A 615 20.86 -26.86 6.76
C ASN A 615 21.33 -25.88 5.69
N GLN A 616 22.02 -24.82 6.12
CA GLN A 616 22.57 -23.85 5.20
C GLN A 616 23.71 -24.45 4.36
N LEU A 617 23.62 -24.31 3.05
CA LEU A 617 24.64 -24.73 2.09
C LEU A 617 25.62 -23.58 1.80
N TRP A 618 25.08 -22.42 1.48
CA TRP A 618 25.85 -21.18 1.26
C TRP A 618 25.00 -19.95 1.60
N ARG A 619 25.66 -18.80 1.72
CA ARG A 619 25.04 -17.49 1.93
C ARG A 619 25.82 -16.42 1.18
N LEU A 620 25.10 -15.50 0.53
CA LEU A 620 25.62 -14.29 -0.07
C LEU A 620 25.26 -13.12 0.85
N GLU A 621 26.24 -12.33 1.23
CA GLU A 621 26.08 -11.13 2.06
C GLU A 621 26.65 -9.90 1.37
N GLY A 622 26.35 -8.71 1.89
CA GLY A 622 26.89 -7.44 1.41
C GLY A 622 25.99 -6.73 0.42
N GLU A 623 26.54 -5.75 -0.31
CA GLU A 623 25.78 -4.85 -1.18
C GLU A 623 24.93 -5.56 -2.24
N LEU A 624 25.40 -6.66 -2.78
CA LEU A 624 24.66 -7.45 -3.78
C LEU A 624 23.36 -8.04 -3.24
N SER A 625 23.19 -8.15 -1.94
CA SER A 625 21.97 -8.69 -1.30
C SER A 625 21.00 -7.62 -0.83
N TYR A 626 21.21 -6.35 -1.15
CA TYR A 626 20.42 -5.23 -0.65
C TYR A 626 19.07 -5.09 -1.36
N GLY A 627 18.00 -4.92 -0.57
CA GLY A 627 16.68 -4.54 -1.06
C GLY A 627 16.04 -5.56 -2.03
N ILE A 628 16.24 -6.86 -1.81
CA ILE A 628 15.71 -7.88 -2.71
C ILE A 628 14.25 -8.17 -2.34
N HIS A 629 13.33 -7.85 -3.25
CA HIS A 629 11.91 -8.16 -3.14
C HIS A 629 11.45 -9.16 -4.20
N ALA A 630 12.11 -9.19 -5.37
CA ALA A 630 11.87 -10.21 -6.38
C ALA A 630 12.29 -11.59 -5.87
N SER A 631 11.51 -12.61 -6.18
CA SER A 631 11.87 -13.99 -5.80
C SER A 631 13.05 -14.48 -6.61
N PRO A 632 13.96 -15.29 -6.03
CA PRO A 632 14.99 -15.96 -6.76
C PRO A 632 14.39 -16.87 -7.86
N VAL A 633 15.14 -17.04 -8.97
CA VAL A 633 14.79 -17.98 -10.03
C VAL A 633 15.89 -19.03 -10.14
N ILE A 634 15.53 -20.31 -10.06
CA ILE A 634 16.46 -21.41 -10.25
C ILE A 634 16.21 -22.05 -11.61
N ALA A 635 17.19 -21.99 -12.49
CA ALA A 635 17.12 -22.64 -13.79
C ALA A 635 18.39 -23.43 -14.07
N GLY A 636 18.28 -24.75 -14.07
CA GLY A 636 19.43 -25.65 -14.14
C GLY A 636 20.37 -25.43 -12.95
N ASP A 637 21.64 -25.15 -13.25
CA ASP A 637 22.70 -24.94 -12.24
C ASP A 637 22.89 -23.46 -11.86
N THR A 638 21.97 -22.59 -12.21
CA THR A 638 22.09 -21.13 -11.99
C THR A 638 20.92 -20.60 -11.16
N VAL A 639 21.24 -19.76 -10.19
CA VAL A 639 20.30 -18.91 -9.44
C VAL A 639 20.39 -17.50 -9.97
N TYR A 640 19.27 -16.91 -10.38
CA TYR A 640 19.16 -15.52 -10.79
C TYR A 640 18.41 -14.73 -9.74
N ILE A 641 18.93 -13.53 -9.41
CA ILE A 641 18.39 -12.63 -8.41
C ILE A 641 18.38 -11.22 -8.98
N ALA A 642 17.26 -10.53 -8.85
CA ALA A 642 17.17 -9.11 -9.14
C ALA A 642 17.09 -8.34 -7.81
N ASN A 643 18.06 -7.44 -7.56
CA ASN A 643 18.14 -6.70 -6.31
C ASN A 643 17.54 -5.30 -6.41
N GLY A 644 17.43 -4.63 -5.26
CA GLY A 644 16.89 -3.27 -5.16
C GLY A 644 17.79 -2.19 -5.75
N LEU A 645 19.06 -2.47 -6.04
CA LEU A 645 20.01 -1.54 -6.67
C LEU A 645 19.94 -1.56 -8.20
N SER A 646 18.91 -2.16 -8.77
CA SER A 646 18.77 -2.39 -10.22
C SER A 646 19.85 -3.29 -10.79
N GLU A 647 20.30 -4.28 -10.04
CA GLU A 647 21.27 -5.26 -10.49
C GLU A 647 20.65 -6.64 -10.61
N VAL A 648 21.05 -7.36 -11.62
CA VAL A 648 20.74 -8.79 -11.80
C VAL A 648 22.01 -9.58 -11.56
N ILE A 649 21.92 -10.59 -10.73
CA ILE A 649 23.03 -11.40 -10.25
C ILE A 649 22.77 -12.84 -10.66
N ALA A 650 23.75 -13.52 -11.23
CA ALA A 650 23.72 -14.94 -11.47
C ALA A 650 24.75 -15.66 -10.59
N LEU A 651 24.29 -16.65 -9.85
CA LEU A 651 25.10 -17.46 -8.96
C LEU A 651 25.08 -18.92 -9.39
N ASP A 652 26.15 -19.61 -9.12
CA ASP A 652 26.16 -21.08 -9.18
C ASP A 652 25.22 -21.63 -8.08
N ALA A 653 24.27 -22.46 -8.44
CA ALA A 653 23.21 -22.91 -7.53
C ALA A 653 23.73 -23.76 -6.36
N ILE A 654 24.80 -24.52 -6.57
CA ILE A 654 25.35 -25.44 -5.56
C ILE A 654 26.34 -24.74 -4.63
N THR A 655 27.17 -23.83 -5.19
CA THR A 655 28.29 -23.24 -4.45
C THR A 655 28.06 -21.78 -4.04
N GLY A 656 27.04 -21.10 -4.61
CA GLY A 656 26.80 -19.67 -4.41
C GLY A 656 27.85 -18.76 -5.06
N VAL A 657 28.74 -19.30 -5.89
CA VAL A 657 29.80 -18.51 -6.53
C VAL A 657 29.18 -17.61 -7.61
N LEU A 658 29.56 -16.34 -7.59
CA LEU A 658 29.11 -15.35 -8.57
C LEU A 658 29.60 -15.72 -9.97
N ARG A 659 28.66 -15.82 -10.92
CA ARG A 659 28.95 -16.03 -12.34
C ARG A 659 29.02 -14.72 -13.11
N TRP A 660 28.04 -13.84 -12.94
CA TRP A 660 28.02 -12.50 -13.52
C TRP A 660 27.05 -11.58 -12.75
N THR A 661 27.24 -10.28 -12.95
CA THR A 661 26.33 -9.22 -12.47
C THR A 661 26.09 -8.23 -13.60
N THR A 662 24.84 -7.79 -13.76
CA THR A 662 24.45 -6.78 -14.75
C THR A 662 23.67 -5.67 -14.06
N LYS A 663 24.10 -4.43 -14.24
CA LYS A 663 23.41 -3.25 -13.75
C LYS A 663 22.42 -2.76 -14.82
N LEU A 664 21.11 -2.75 -14.48
CA LEU A 664 20.05 -2.39 -15.42
C LEU A 664 19.89 -0.88 -15.58
N ASP A 665 20.14 -0.10 -14.53
CA ASP A 665 20.16 1.35 -14.56
C ASP A 665 21.54 1.88 -14.15
N PRO A 666 22.33 2.47 -15.08
CA PRO A 666 23.65 2.98 -14.80
C PRO A 666 23.66 4.19 -13.86
N ASN A 667 22.55 4.93 -13.77
CA ASN A 667 22.43 6.10 -12.90
C ASN A 667 22.09 5.73 -11.45
N GLY A 668 21.78 4.47 -11.21
CA GLY A 668 21.57 3.86 -9.89
C GLY A 668 20.54 4.58 -9.02
N PHE A 669 19.72 3.81 -8.33
CA PHE A 669 18.82 4.33 -7.31
C PHE A 669 19.47 4.18 -5.94
N GLU A 670 19.57 5.26 -5.17
CA GLU A 670 20.24 5.23 -3.85
C GLU A 670 19.48 4.43 -2.78
N TRP A 671 18.18 4.11 -2.99
CA TRP A 671 17.31 3.57 -1.95
C TRP A 671 16.56 2.28 -2.31
N GLY A 672 17.06 1.53 -3.24
CA GLY A 672 16.91 0.08 -3.26
C GLY A 672 15.51 -0.53 -3.40
N ASN A 673 14.66 -0.18 -4.41
CA ASN A 673 13.42 -0.91 -4.69
C ASN A 673 13.14 -1.03 -6.20
N ALA A 674 14.16 -1.37 -6.98
CA ALA A 674 14.06 -1.33 -8.43
C ALA A 674 13.29 -2.50 -9.04
N THR A 675 13.23 -3.65 -8.37
CA THR A 675 12.60 -4.86 -8.89
C THR A 675 11.78 -5.56 -7.82
N ILE A 676 10.51 -5.84 -8.15
CA ILE A 676 9.59 -6.61 -7.32
C ILE A 676 9.03 -7.83 -8.05
N GLY A 677 8.75 -7.69 -9.34
CA GLY A 677 8.34 -8.82 -10.16
C GLY A 677 9.47 -9.85 -10.29
N THR A 678 9.14 -11.11 -10.09
CA THR A 678 10.08 -12.22 -10.26
C THR A 678 10.42 -12.35 -11.75
N PRO A 679 11.71 -12.42 -12.11
CA PRO A 679 12.11 -12.64 -13.50
C PRO A 679 11.57 -13.95 -14.07
N ALA A 680 11.41 -14.00 -15.40
CA ALA A 680 11.08 -15.25 -16.11
C ALA A 680 12.24 -15.67 -17.02
N ILE A 681 12.43 -16.96 -17.20
CA ILE A 681 13.53 -17.49 -18.02
C ILE A 681 13.08 -18.61 -18.94
N ALA A 682 13.40 -18.48 -20.24
CA ALA A 682 13.25 -19.54 -21.23
C ALA A 682 14.26 -19.36 -22.38
N ASN A 683 14.61 -20.44 -23.05
CA ASN A 683 15.40 -20.44 -24.28
C ASN A 683 16.69 -19.58 -24.21
N GLY A 684 17.33 -19.51 -23.01
CA GLY A 684 18.55 -18.72 -22.77
C GLY A 684 18.33 -17.22 -22.64
N VAL A 685 17.10 -16.75 -22.50
CA VAL A 685 16.75 -15.35 -22.23
C VAL A 685 16.12 -15.22 -20.86
N LEU A 686 16.70 -14.34 -20.04
CA LEU A 686 16.15 -13.92 -18.74
C LEU A 686 15.40 -12.61 -18.93
N VAL A 687 14.11 -12.57 -18.59
CA VAL A 687 13.25 -11.39 -18.72
C VAL A 687 13.02 -10.80 -17.33
N VAL A 688 13.50 -9.58 -17.10
CA VAL A 688 13.50 -8.91 -15.80
C VAL A 688 12.54 -7.73 -15.84
N PRO A 689 11.46 -7.74 -15.04
CA PRO A 689 10.60 -6.58 -14.87
C PRO A 689 11.26 -5.57 -13.93
N THR A 690 11.19 -4.27 -14.27
CA THR A 690 11.63 -3.19 -13.38
C THR A 690 10.48 -2.26 -13.05
N LEU A 691 10.43 -1.78 -11.82
CA LEU A 691 9.35 -0.91 -11.36
C LEU A 691 9.44 0.50 -11.97
N TYR A 692 10.61 0.91 -12.46
CA TYR A 692 10.89 2.30 -12.82
C TYR A 692 10.88 2.61 -14.31
N ARG A 693 10.58 1.70 -15.20
CA ARG A 693 10.40 1.97 -16.63
C ARG A 693 10.18 0.75 -17.47
N ASP A 694 11.05 -0.26 -17.31
CA ASP A 694 11.35 -1.16 -18.43
C ASP A 694 11.16 -2.62 -18.07
N LEU A 695 10.80 -3.39 -19.07
CA LEU A 695 11.00 -4.82 -19.10
C LEU A 695 12.29 -5.08 -19.89
N VAL A 696 13.24 -5.83 -19.32
CA VAL A 696 14.57 -6.02 -19.89
C VAL A 696 14.82 -7.50 -20.18
N GLY A 697 15.22 -7.83 -21.40
CA GLY A 697 15.68 -9.15 -21.79
C GLY A 697 17.19 -9.24 -21.73
N LEU A 698 17.73 -10.21 -20.99
CA LEU A 698 19.14 -10.48 -20.85
C LEU A 698 19.49 -11.85 -21.41
N ASP A 699 20.68 -11.99 -21.98
CA ASP A 699 21.29 -13.28 -22.22
C ASP A 699 21.58 -13.98 -20.88
N ALA A 700 20.94 -15.09 -20.61
CA ALA A 700 21.00 -15.74 -19.33
C ALA A 700 22.39 -16.28 -18.95
N ALA A 701 23.22 -16.60 -19.92
CA ALA A 701 24.57 -17.13 -19.69
C ALA A 701 25.59 -16.03 -19.36
N THR A 702 25.40 -14.82 -19.91
CA THR A 702 26.40 -13.75 -19.84
C THR A 702 25.94 -12.50 -19.12
N GLY A 703 24.63 -12.33 -18.92
CA GLY A 703 24.02 -11.12 -18.39
C GLY A 703 23.97 -9.96 -19.39
N ALA A 704 24.36 -10.15 -20.65
CA ALA A 704 24.31 -9.09 -21.66
C ALA A 704 22.87 -8.68 -21.98
N GLU A 705 22.59 -7.39 -22.03
CA GLU A 705 21.28 -6.87 -22.44
C GLU A 705 21.02 -7.18 -23.92
N LEU A 706 19.90 -7.83 -24.19
CA LEU A 706 19.45 -8.15 -25.56
C LEU A 706 18.45 -7.10 -26.05
N TRP A 707 17.53 -6.68 -25.22
CA TRP A 707 16.50 -5.71 -25.54
C TRP A 707 15.87 -5.07 -24.29
N ARG A 708 15.16 -3.96 -24.50
CA ARG A 708 14.45 -3.20 -23.48
C ARG A 708 13.13 -2.68 -24.02
N VAL A 709 12.06 -2.78 -23.24
CA VAL A 709 10.71 -2.29 -23.58
C VAL A 709 10.20 -1.43 -22.41
N SER A 710 9.84 -0.19 -22.69
CA SER A 710 9.33 0.72 -21.68
C SER A 710 7.84 0.49 -21.40
N GLY A 711 7.46 0.62 -20.12
CA GLY A 711 6.07 0.59 -19.69
C GLY A 711 5.32 1.89 -19.94
N THR A 712 4.07 1.92 -19.54
CA THR A 712 3.18 3.09 -19.60
C THR A 712 3.13 3.77 -18.23
N PRO A 713 3.03 5.11 -18.14
CA PRO A 713 2.87 5.81 -16.88
C PRO A 713 1.67 5.31 -16.06
N SER A 714 1.92 5.01 -14.78
CA SER A 714 0.90 4.53 -13.85
C SER A 714 -0.06 5.66 -13.44
N PRO A 715 -1.37 5.38 -13.27
CA PRO A 715 -2.30 6.33 -12.66
C PRO A 715 -2.13 6.46 -11.14
N LEU A 716 -1.27 5.63 -10.54
CA LEU A 716 -1.00 5.56 -9.12
C LEU A 716 0.46 5.91 -8.81
N ARG A 717 0.71 6.43 -7.62
CA ARG A 717 2.07 6.61 -7.08
C ARG A 717 2.53 5.29 -6.48
N THR A 718 3.30 4.53 -7.23
CA THR A 718 3.70 3.17 -6.85
C THR A 718 5.15 3.03 -6.45
N THR A 719 5.94 4.10 -6.63
CA THR A 719 7.38 4.07 -6.43
C THR A 719 7.78 4.84 -5.19
N HIS A 720 8.68 4.23 -4.41
CA HIS A 720 9.22 4.82 -3.20
C HIS A 720 10.15 5.99 -3.52
N TYR A 721 9.98 7.13 -2.84
CA TYR A 721 10.69 8.39 -3.06
C TYR A 721 10.65 8.92 -4.51
N ARG A 722 9.60 8.59 -5.27
CA ARG A 722 9.36 9.12 -6.61
C ARG A 722 7.98 9.77 -6.71
N GLY A 723 7.87 10.70 -7.65
CA GLY A 723 6.61 11.37 -7.93
C GLY A 723 5.65 10.56 -8.78
N ALA A 724 4.60 11.24 -9.22
CA ALA A 724 3.56 10.70 -10.07
C ALA A 724 4.05 10.34 -11.49
N GLY A 725 3.30 9.46 -12.15
CA GLY A 725 3.47 9.17 -13.58
C GLY A 725 4.69 8.30 -13.93
N GLU A 726 5.29 7.61 -12.95
CA GLU A 726 6.32 6.62 -13.22
C GLU A 726 5.70 5.43 -13.97
N ALA A 727 6.40 4.96 -14.99
CA ALA A 727 6.04 3.77 -15.75
C ALA A 727 6.83 2.57 -15.22
N GLY A 728 6.28 1.36 -15.30
CA GLY A 728 7.04 0.19 -14.88
C GLY A 728 6.27 -1.11 -14.94
N PHE A 729 6.98 -2.19 -14.59
CA PHE A 729 6.45 -3.54 -14.52
C PHE A 729 6.64 -4.07 -13.10
N ALA A 730 5.54 -4.16 -12.35
CA ALA A 730 5.52 -4.75 -11.02
C ALA A 730 5.20 -6.25 -11.07
N ALA A 731 4.41 -6.66 -12.05
CA ALA A 731 4.00 -8.03 -12.26
C ALA A 731 5.13 -8.91 -12.81
N SER A 732 5.24 -10.14 -12.32
CA SER A 732 6.13 -11.14 -12.94
C SER A 732 5.61 -11.53 -14.33
N PRO A 733 6.45 -11.49 -15.36
CA PRO A 733 6.08 -11.90 -16.70
C PRO A 733 5.95 -13.43 -16.82
N VAL A 734 5.25 -13.87 -17.86
CA VAL A 734 5.14 -15.30 -18.21
C VAL A 734 5.65 -15.51 -19.63
N ILE A 735 6.45 -16.54 -19.84
CA ILE A 735 6.95 -16.93 -21.15
C ILE A 735 6.21 -18.18 -21.64
N THR A 736 5.60 -18.09 -22.82
CA THR A 736 4.92 -19.21 -23.48
C THR A 736 5.58 -19.45 -24.84
N GLY A 737 6.38 -20.49 -24.95
CA GLY A 737 7.22 -20.71 -26.15
C GLY A 737 8.22 -19.57 -26.36
N ASP A 738 8.05 -18.79 -27.44
CA ASP A 738 8.87 -17.62 -27.79
C ASP A 738 8.15 -16.27 -27.56
N ILE A 739 7.03 -16.26 -26.83
CA ILE A 739 6.27 -15.05 -26.48
C ILE A 739 6.38 -14.76 -24.99
N VAL A 740 6.74 -13.53 -24.64
CA VAL A 740 6.68 -12.97 -23.30
C VAL A 740 5.36 -12.23 -23.13
N TRP A 741 4.59 -12.61 -22.13
CA TRP A 741 3.41 -11.90 -21.66
C TRP A 741 3.78 -11.05 -20.45
N ALA A 742 3.59 -9.75 -20.54
CA ALA A 742 3.87 -8.83 -19.46
C ALA A 742 2.76 -7.77 -19.34
N ALA A 743 2.41 -7.42 -18.13
CA ALA A 743 1.47 -6.32 -17.85
C ALA A 743 2.19 -5.23 -17.06
N ASP A 744 1.97 -3.98 -17.43
CA ASP A 744 2.56 -2.83 -16.74
C ASP A 744 1.67 -2.25 -15.64
N THR A 745 2.21 -1.31 -14.88
CA THR A 745 1.52 -0.65 -13.76
C THR A 745 0.41 0.30 -14.20
N ALA A 746 0.25 0.55 -15.49
CA ALA A 746 -0.91 1.26 -16.05
C ALA A 746 -2.05 0.30 -16.46
N GLY A 747 -1.76 -1.01 -16.56
CA GLY A 747 -2.73 -2.02 -16.98
C GLY A 747 -2.65 -2.40 -18.47
N VAL A 748 -1.56 -2.07 -19.14
CA VAL A 748 -1.33 -2.52 -20.52
C VAL A 748 -0.70 -3.91 -20.52
N LEU A 749 -1.43 -4.89 -21.04
CA LEU A 749 -0.93 -6.24 -21.27
C LEU A 749 -0.30 -6.32 -22.66
N SER A 750 0.94 -6.79 -22.74
CA SER A 750 1.71 -6.89 -23.96
C SER A 750 2.19 -8.31 -24.23
N ALA A 751 2.17 -8.72 -25.52
CA ALA A 751 2.86 -9.89 -26.04
C ALA A 751 4.13 -9.42 -26.76
N ILE A 752 5.29 -9.90 -26.31
CA ILE A 752 6.61 -9.44 -26.76
C ILE A 752 7.40 -10.67 -27.25
N GLU A 753 8.06 -10.57 -28.38
CA GLU A 753 8.95 -11.64 -28.89
C GLU A 753 10.16 -11.80 -27.96
N LEU A 754 10.37 -12.99 -27.45
CA LEU A 754 11.37 -13.31 -26.41
C LEU A 754 12.79 -12.88 -26.79
N ARG A 755 13.21 -13.10 -28.06
CA ARG A 755 14.58 -12.82 -28.47
C ARG A 755 14.82 -11.40 -28.95
N SER A 756 13.79 -10.75 -29.50
CA SER A 756 13.94 -9.45 -30.15
C SER A 756 13.42 -8.27 -29.32
N GLY A 757 12.59 -8.52 -28.33
CA GLY A 757 11.88 -7.48 -27.59
C GLY A 757 10.80 -6.75 -28.41
N ARG A 758 10.51 -7.22 -29.61
CA ARG A 758 9.50 -6.58 -30.46
C ARG A 758 8.10 -6.87 -29.94
N ALA A 759 7.33 -5.81 -29.70
CA ALA A 759 5.93 -5.95 -29.33
C ALA A 759 5.15 -6.55 -30.52
N ALA A 760 4.54 -7.71 -30.31
CA ALA A 760 3.71 -8.40 -31.29
C ALA A 760 2.23 -7.98 -31.16
N TRP A 761 1.81 -7.65 -29.94
CA TRP A 761 0.42 -7.26 -29.64
C TRP A 761 0.33 -6.60 -28.27
N SER A 762 -0.68 -5.78 -28.05
CA SER A 762 -1.02 -5.24 -26.73
C SER A 762 -2.50 -4.93 -26.61
N THR A 763 -2.98 -4.92 -25.37
CA THR A 763 -4.35 -4.49 -25.01
C THR A 763 -4.33 -3.78 -23.66
N ASP A 764 -5.21 -2.79 -23.52
CA ASP A 764 -5.47 -2.11 -22.27
C ASP A 764 -6.51 -2.92 -21.48
N LEU A 765 -6.16 -3.32 -20.27
CA LEU A 765 -7.03 -4.04 -19.33
C LEU A 765 -7.96 -3.11 -18.56
N GLY A 766 -7.74 -1.79 -18.62
CA GLY A 766 -8.54 -0.77 -17.96
C GLY A 766 -8.36 -0.66 -16.45
N ALA A 767 -7.34 -1.31 -15.86
CA ALA A 767 -6.95 -1.19 -14.45
C ALA A 767 -5.49 -1.59 -14.27
N PRO A 768 -4.75 -0.97 -13.33
CA PRO A 768 -3.35 -1.29 -13.01
C PRO A 768 -3.11 -2.77 -12.71
N VAL A 769 -1.95 -3.31 -13.10
CA VAL A 769 -1.57 -4.69 -12.83
C VAL A 769 -0.29 -4.73 -12.01
N PHE A 770 -0.40 -5.27 -10.78
CA PHE A 770 0.72 -5.55 -9.89
C PHE A 770 0.89 -7.05 -9.64
N ALA A 771 -0.18 -7.81 -9.81
CA ALA A 771 -0.19 -9.26 -9.64
C ALA A 771 0.50 -9.97 -10.79
N SER A 772 1.29 -10.99 -10.46
CA SER A 772 1.96 -11.83 -11.47
C SER A 772 0.96 -12.59 -12.33
N LEU A 773 1.32 -12.82 -13.59
CA LEU A 773 0.48 -13.55 -14.51
C LEU A 773 0.57 -15.07 -14.30
N ALA A 774 -0.45 -15.80 -14.76
CA ALA A 774 -0.48 -17.26 -14.78
C ALA A 774 -0.99 -17.80 -16.13
N THR A 775 -0.56 -19.00 -16.53
CA THR A 775 -0.97 -19.62 -17.80
C THR A 775 -1.29 -21.09 -17.62
N SER A 776 -2.19 -21.62 -18.44
CA SER A 776 -2.50 -23.05 -18.48
C SER A 776 -3.07 -23.41 -19.85
N GLY A 777 -2.29 -24.12 -20.67
CA GLY A 777 -2.70 -24.42 -22.04
C GLY A 777 -2.89 -23.16 -22.87
N ASP A 778 -4.10 -22.92 -23.34
CA ASP A 778 -4.48 -21.75 -24.16
C ASP A 778 -5.07 -20.60 -23.32
N TRP A 779 -4.85 -20.63 -22.01
CA TRP A 779 -5.34 -19.63 -21.06
C TRP A 779 -4.22 -18.74 -20.53
N LEU A 780 -4.47 -17.44 -20.48
CA LEU A 780 -3.69 -16.45 -19.73
C LEU A 780 -4.59 -15.82 -18.68
N ILE A 781 -4.17 -15.84 -17.42
CA ILE A 781 -4.92 -15.29 -16.29
C ILE A 781 -4.19 -14.05 -15.77
N VAL A 782 -4.93 -12.97 -15.59
CA VAL A 782 -4.43 -11.70 -15.08
C VAL A 782 -5.33 -11.22 -13.94
N GLY A 783 -4.70 -10.92 -12.78
CA GLY A 783 -5.33 -10.19 -11.69
C GLY A 783 -4.98 -8.71 -11.78
N SER A 784 -5.96 -7.82 -11.64
CA SER A 784 -5.73 -6.37 -11.67
C SER A 784 -5.99 -5.75 -10.29
N TYR A 785 -5.35 -4.62 -10.01
CA TYR A 785 -5.42 -3.93 -8.72
C TYR A 785 -6.84 -3.58 -8.28
N ASP A 786 -7.70 -3.26 -9.22
CA ASP A 786 -9.13 -3.01 -8.98
C ASP A 786 -9.89 -4.19 -8.35
N GLY A 787 -9.28 -5.37 -8.31
CA GLY A 787 -9.86 -6.61 -7.77
C GLY A 787 -10.46 -7.53 -8.80
N THR A 788 -10.23 -7.29 -10.09
CA THR A 788 -10.71 -8.17 -11.16
C THR A 788 -9.71 -9.26 -11.50
N VAL A 789 -10.24 -10.44 -11.84
CA VAL A 789 -9.53 -11.55 -12.46
C VAL A 789 -10.09 -11.74 -13.86
N ARG A 790 -9.20 -11.78 -14.85
CA ARG A 790 -9.52 -12.01 -16.26
C ARG A 790 -8.89 -13.27 -16.77
N ALA A 791 -9.65 -14.02 -17.55
CA ALA A 791 -9.13 -15.11 -18.34
C ALA A 791 -9.16 -14.73 -19.83
N LEU A 792 -8.00 -14.75 -20.44
CA LEU A 792 -7.82 -14.48 -21.87
C LEU A 792 -7.46 -15.77 -22.59
N THR A 793 -7.93 -15.89 -23.83
CA THR A 793 -7.65 -17.04 -24.69
C THR A 793 -7.72 -16.62 -26.15
N HIS A 794 -7.34 -17.51 -27.06
CA HIS A 794 -7.49 -17.25 -28.48
C HIS A 794 -8.93 -16.94 -28.87
N ALA A 795 -9.09 -15.86 -29.62
CA ALA A 795 -10.39 -15.50 -30.17
C ALA A 795 -10.81 -16.46 -31.26
N THR A 796 -11.88 -17.18 -31.04
CA THR A 796 -12.65 -17.83 -32.09
C THR A 796 -14.02 -17.18 -32.11
N ARG A 797 -14.09 -15.91 -32.55
CA ARG A 797 -15.32 -15.14 -32.58
C ARG A 797 -15.64 -14.70 -33.99
N VAL A 798 -16.89 -14.95 -34.40
CA VAL A 798 -17.39 -14.51 -35.71
C VAL A 798 -17.95 -13.09 -35.55
N ARG A 799 -17.31 -12.12 -36.18
CA ARG A 799 -17.82 -10.75 -36.25
C ARG A 799 -18.99 -10.67 -37.21
N ALA A 800 -20.12 -10.11 -36.74
CA ALA A 800 -21.19 -9.70 -37.65
C ALA A 800 -20.76 -8.42 -38.42
N PRO A 801 -21.25 -8.22 -39.66
CA PRO A 801 -20.97 -6.96 -40.36
C PRO A 801 -21.65 -5.77 -39.65
N VAL A 802 -20.84 -4.75 -39.33
CA VAL A 802 -21.27 -3.56 -38.57
C VAL A 802 -22.17 -2.68 -39.43
N THR A 803 -23.41 -2.45 -39.00
CA THR A 803 -24.24 -1.32 -39.43
C THR A 803 -24.34 -0.34 -38.25
N ALA A 804 -23.51 0.68 -38.22
CA ALA A 804 -23.55 1.69 -37.17
C ALA A 804 -24.63 2.75 -37.51
N GLU A 805 -25.71 2.82 -36.75
CA GLU A 805 -26.50 4.04 -36.62
C GLU A 805 -26.06 4.77 -35.33
N GLY A 806 -25.38 5.91 -35.50
CA GLY A 806 -24.87 6.71 -34.35
C GLY A 806 -26.01 7.49 -33.69
N CYS A 807 -26.07 7.41 -32.34
CA CYS A 807 -26.85 8.35 -31.54
C CYS A 807 -26.04 9.66 -31.36
N GLU A 808 -26.61 10.80 -31.73
CA GLU A 808 -26.12 12.10 -31.28
C GLU A 808 -26.42 12.29 -29.79
N VAL A 809 -25.43 12.26 -28.95
CA VAL A 809 -25.57 12.60 -27.53
C VAL A 809 -25.73 14.11 -27.43
N THR A 810 -26.95 14.60 -27.28
CA THR A 810 -27.19 15.98 -26.90
C THR A 810 -26.77 16.14 -25.45
N ALA A 811 -25.63 16.81 -25.23
CA ALA A 811 -25.21 17.24 -23.90
C ALA A 811 -26.29 18.17 -23.31
N PRO A 812 -26.61 18.04 -21.99
CA PRO A 812 -27.47 19.03 -21.36
C PRO A 812 -26.79 20.39 -21.47
N SER A 813 -27.54 21.37 -21.96
CA SER A 813 -27.06 22.71 -22.18
C SER A 813 -26.57 23.38 -20.89
N GLY A 814 -25.27 23.45 -20.72
CA GLY A 814 -24.64 24.14 -19.61
C GLY A 814 -23.15 23.85 -19.57
N CYS A 815 -22.36 24.70 -20.24
CA CYS A 815 -20.93 24.94 -20.11
C CYS A 815 -19.93 23.98 -20.79
N CYS A 816 -19.21 24.57 -21.75
CA CYS A 816 -17.92 24.23 -22.31
C CYS A 816 -17.81 23.09 -23.33
N ASN A 817 -17.93 23.52 -24.60
CA ASN A 817 -17.47 22.79 -25.80
C ASN A 817 -15.98 22.45 -25.73
N SER A 818 -15.64 21.19 -25.78
CA SER A 818 -14.44 20.69 -26.44
C SER A 818 -14.75 19.38 -27.15
N SER A 819 -15.16 19.50 -28.43
CA SER A 819 -15.28 18.39 -29.34
C SER A 819 -13.90 17.94 -29.80
N VAL A 820 -13.44 16.77 -29.38
CA VAL A 820 -12.33 16.08 -30.04
C VAL A 820 -12.93 14.99 -30.94
N GLN A 821 -12.84 15.18 -32.24
CA GLN A 821 -13.14 14.16 -33.23
C GLN A 821 -12.06 13.07 -33.24
N PRO A 822 -12.40 11.81 -33.48
CA PRO A 822 -11.43 10.73 -33.61
C PRO A 822 -10.78 10.80 -35.00
N GLY A 823 -9.55 11.25 -35.09
CA GLY A 823 -8.76 11.31 -36.30
C GLY A 823 -7.28 11.15 -36.03
N SER A 824 -6.75 9.98 -36.35
CA SER A 824 -5.34 9.63 -36.58
C SER A 824 -4.34 9.80 -35.42
N LEU A 825 -3.84 8.69 -34.91
CA LEU A 825 -2.54 8.55 -34.25
C LEU A 825 -1.45 9.24 -35.10
N GLY A 826 -1.05 10.42 -34.69
CA GLY A 826 0.05 11.13 -35.38
C GLY A 826 0.40 12.52 -34.84
N LEU A 827 -0.33 13.08 -33.86
CA LEU A 827 -0.15 14.47 -33.48
C LEU A 827 -0.07 14.77 -31.97
N ALA A 828 -0.02 13.77 -31.10
CA ALA A 828 0.09 14.00 -29.65
C ALA A 828 1.48 14.46 -29.18
N LEU A 829 2.52 14.30 -30.00
CA LEU A 829 3.89 14.77 -29.69
C LEU A 829 4.13 16.27 -29.98
N GLY A 830 3.20 16.96 -30.65
CA GLY A 830 3.35 18.37 -31.05
C GLY A 830 2.84 19.37 -30.02
N VAL A 831 1.90 19.02 -29.15
CA VAL A 831 1.21 19.98 -28.25
C VAL A 831 1.96 20.15 -26.92
N TYR A 832 2.69 19.15 -26.48
CA TYR A 832 3.49 19.22 -25.23
C TYR A 832 4.70 20.18 -25.35
N ALA A 833 5.24 20.37 -26.58
CA ALA A 833 6.33 21.29 -26.84
C ALA A 833 5.91 22.78 -26.93
N ALA A 834 4.61 23.07 -27.10
CA ALA A 834 4.11 24.44 -27.26
C ALA A 834 3.72 25.11 -25.94
N LEU A 835 3.32 24.35 -24.91
CA LEU A 835 2.93 24.91 -23.60
C LEU A 835 4.15 25.21 -22.70
N THR A 836 5.27 24.55 -22.90
CA THR A 836 6.52 24.82 -22.17
C THR A 836 7.27 26.06 -22.69
N ARG A 837 6.95 26.58 -23.88
CA ARG A 837 7.59 27.79 -24.43
C ARG A 837 6.97 29.13 -23.99
N ARG A 838 5.83 29.14 -23.33
CA ARG A 838 5.18 30.40 -22.91
C ARG A 838 5.50 30.90 -21.48
N ARG A 839 6.23 30.09 -20.66
CA ARG A 839 6.65 30.49 -19.29
C ARG A 839 8.12 30.92 -19.15
N ARG A 840 8.86 31.07 -20.26
CA ARG A 840 10.24 31.56 -20.24
C ARG A 840 10.37 32.93 -20.87
N ARG A 841 9.73 33.95 -20.31
CA ARG A 841 10.11 35.36 -20.50
C ARG A 841 9.90 36.07 -19.17
N HIS A 842 10.94 36.12 -18.36
CA HIS A 842 11.41 37.14 -17.45
C HIS A 842 12.26 36.52 -16.31
N ALA A 843 13.51 36.22 -16.63
CA ALA A 843 14.60 36.25 -15.65
C ALA A 843 15.90 36.55 -16.40
N ARG A 844 16.55 37.65 -16.03
CA ARG A 844 17.87 38.00 -16.51
C ARG A 844 18.93 37.09 -15.91
N PRO A 845 20.02 36.75 -16.63
CA PRO A 845 21.06 35.85 -16.15
C PRO A 845 21.99 36.57 -15.16
N ILE A 846 22.20 35.95 -13.98
CA ILE A 846 23.28 36.28 -13.05
C ILE A 846 24.42 35.31 -13.36
N LYS A 847 25.62 35.85 -13.57
CA LYS A 847 26.85 35.12 -13.87
C LYS A 847 27.30 34.32 -12.63
N PRO A 848 27.81 33.07 -12.77
CA PRO A 848 28.37 32.33 -11.67
C PRO A 848 29.82 32.74 -11.38
N ASN A 849 30.14 32.93 -10.09
CA ASN A 849 31.50 32.97 -9.57
C ASN A 849 31.95 31.54 -9.21
N PRO A 850 33.19 31.17 -9.45
CA PRO A 850 33.67 29.83 -9.18
C PRO A 850 34.07 29.69 -7.70
N ILE A 851 33.52 28.67 -7.04
CA ILE A 851 33.99 28.23 -5.75
C ILE A 851 34.51 26.79 -5.89
N GLY A 852 35.72 26.58 -5.41
CA GLY A 852 36.49 25.37 -5.56
C GLY A 852 35.89 24.15 -4.85
N SER A 853 36.15 23.01 -5.46
CA SER A 853 35.84 21.69 -4.98
C SER A 853 36.67 21.29 -3.77
N ALA A 854 36.03 20.96 -2.68
CA ALA A 854 36.58 20.10 -1.63
C ALA A 854 35.93 18.70 -1.73
N PRO A 855 36.70 17.63 -1.47
CA PRO A 855 36.15 16.25 -1.60
C PRO A 855 35.18 15.93 -0.47
N PRO A 856 34.18 15.06 -0.72
CA PRO A 856 33.20 14.65 0.29
C PRO A 856 33.86 13.78 1.36
N GLY A 857 33.57 14.10 2.63
CA GLY A 857 33.90 13.26 3.77
C GLY A 857 33.03 12.00 3.81
N PRO A 858 33.47 10.95 4.53
CA PRO A 858 32.77 9.69 4.61
C PRO A 858 31.41 9.86 5.33
N PRO A 859 30.41 9.04 4.96
CA PRO A 859 29.09 9.11 5.55
C PRO A 859 29.10 8.70 7.02
N PRO A 860 28.19 9.24 7.85
CA PRO A 860 28.07 8.84 9.24
C PRO A 860 27.55 7.41 9.34
N THR A 861 28.20 6.60 10.16
CA THR A 861 27.74 5.28 10.57
C THR A 861 26.47 5.41 11.38
N LEU A 862 25.39 4.83 10.89
CA LEU A 862 24.16 4.62 11.65
C LEU A 862 24.43 3.55 12.73
N HIS A 863 24.34 3.94 13.99
CA HIS A 863 24.11 3.02 15.08
C HIS A 863 22.60 2.87 15.30
N ALA A 864 22.20 1.61 15.38
CA ALA A 864 20.95 0.93 15.71
C ALA A 864 19.72 1.77 16.00
#